data_4cce7f585731faccbc429ffea4dabddf
#
_entry.id   4cce7f585731faccbc429ffea4dabddf
#
_cell.length_a   1.000
_cell.length_b   1.000
_cell.length_c   1.000
_cell.angle_alpha   90.00
_cell.angle_beta   90.00
_cell.angle_gamma   90.00
#
_symmetry.space_group_name_H-M   'P 1'
#
loop_
_entity.id
_entity.type
_entity.pdbx_description
1 polymer ?
#
loop_
_entity_poly.entity_id
_entity_poly.type
_entity_poly.pdbx_seq_one_letter_code
_entity_poly.pdbx_strand_id
1 'polypeptide(L)'
;MAAASTVVVGAFFLPRPDAPATAVPTPTPAVLAPSETTHVLAGLRAPVEVRRDRWGVPHIYARSQHDLFFAQGYVAAQDRLFQMEMWRRQGEGRLAEVLGPAAVDRDRAARLFAYRGDMAREWAAYGPDTRTIVQAFVAGVNARIAAVGSDLPPEFGLLGFRPEPWTETVPLSRATGLSGTGNGTSEVLRAQLVTLLGAERTQAILPADPARALDPAPGLDLAGLTSASLGGFGSTFADVAYNRLEGSNNWVVSGRKTATGKPILANDPHRVITNPAVRYLTHLVAPGWNVIGAGEPAAPGVAIGHNDRIAFGLTVVGMDQQDVYVESLGACPAGAPGTLGCYRYRGAWRPIVTRVDTIRVKGAAPREVTLAFTVHGPIVSIDTARQRAVAIRSVHREPGTASYLASLALDRARTWPQFQAAMTRWLMPSENMIYADVDGNIGWVAGGIMPRRRWSGMLPVPGDGSHEWDGFVPGMQLPRAYNPAAGYIATANHNILPAGYRTPISYEWASRYRIVRVREVLDAPGTFTVADFERLQHDDRSKLAEALVPQVVAAAGRAGLGGREEVKLLAAWDFRMSRDQQAPTLFAALAPAIYRRAITRELQDHPEASRLVANRAEYGWLEKWLANESLSRAMRDTALVGALTDATADVTRRLGNDRAKWRWGDVHVAVFNHPLSSRYDLPAVSRGGDGNTVYATGGANYRQGSGASFREIIDLADWDRSMVTNVPGQSADPRSPHYKDLLELWGNDRYFPLVFSRARVEQETEQVLWLRPR
;
A
#
# COMPACT_ATOMS: atom_id res chain seq x y z
N MET A 1 -9.37 -32.73 2.69
CA MET A 1 -8.16 -32.06 3.19
C MET A 1 -8.06 -30.74 2.45
N ALA A 2 -8.59 -29.66 3.04
CA ALA A 2 -8.58 -28.35 2.44
C ALA A 2 -7.34 -27.62 2.98
N ALA A 3 -6.36 -27.42 2.12
CA ALA A 3 -5.25 -26.51 2.39
C ALA A 3 -5.81 -25.10 2.45
N ALA A 4 -5.88 -24.52 3.63
CA ALA A 4 -6.09 -23.10 3.82
C ALA A 4 -4.87 -22.39 3.24
N SER A 5 -5.02 -21.76 2.08
CA SER A 5 -4.03 -20.88 1.51
C SER A 5 -3.94 -19.63 2.40
N THR A 6 -3.06 -19.70 3.38
CA THR A 6 -2.62 -18.50 4.11
C THR A 6 -1.80 -17.69 3.12
N VAL A 7 -2.38 -16.61 2.61
CA VAL A 7 -1.65 -15.60 1.85
C VAL A 7 -0.67 -14.97 2.83
N VAL A 8 0.55 -15.50 2.84
CA VAL A 8 1.68 -14.87 3.51
C VAL A 8 2.08 -13.70 2.64
N VAL A 9 1.93 -12.52 3.16
CA VAL A 9 2.45 -11.28 2.59
C VAL A 9 3.95 -11.46 2.42
N GLY A 10 4.39 -11.56 1.18
CA GLY A 10 5.76 -11.91 0.87
C GLY A 10 6.69 -10.73 0.81
N ALA A 11 7.18 -10.30 1.95
CA ALA A 11 8.58 -9.94 2.00
C ALA A 11 9.35 -11.25 1.82
N PHE A 12 10.40 -11.32 1.02
CA PHE A 12 11.25 -12.45 0.65
C PHE A 12 11.43 -13.56 1.73
N PHE A 13 10.38 -14.29 2.15
CA PHE A 13 10.45 -15.24 3.24
C PHE A 13 10.59 -16.69 2.75
N LEU A 14 11.66 -17.32 3.22
CA LEU A 14 11.77 -18.76 3.34
C LEU A 14 11.28 -19.18 4.75
N PRO A 15 10.56 -20.31 4.95
CA PRO A 15 10.04 -20.70 6.26
C PRO A 15 11.16 -21.07 7.25
N ARG A 16 11.07 -20.58 8.50
CA ARG A 16 12.04 -20.77 9.57
C ARG A 16 11.45 -21.21 10.90
N PRO A 17 12.21 -21.96 11.75
CA PRO A 17 11.82 -22.28 13.12
C PRO A 17 12.16 -21.15 14.11
N ASP A 18 11.34 -20.99 15.15
CA ASP A 18 11.39 -19.91 16.15
C ASP A 18 12.44 -20.15 17.24
N ALA A 19 13.16 -19.07 17.65
CA ALA A 19 13.96 -19.01 18.88
C ALA A 19 13.78 -17.66 19.60
N PRO A 20 13.79 -17.57 20.95
CA PRO A 20 13.48 -16.37 21.71
C PRO A 20 14.69 -15.43 21.89
N ALA A 21 14.42 -14.10 21.97
CA ALA A 21 15.42 -13.04 22.14
C ALA A 21 15.36 -12.36 23.52
N THR A 22 16.54 -12.02 24.05
CA THR A 22 16.73 -11.27 25.31
C THR A 22 17.10 -9.81 25.04
N ALA A 23 16.59 -8.86 25.83
CA ALA A 23 16.74 -7.42 25.67
C ALA A 23 17.97 -6.84 26.39
N VAL A 24 18.62 -5.84 25.77
CA VAL A 24 19.75 -5.06 26.35
C VAL A 24 19.38 -3.57 26.38
N PRO A 25 19.66 -2.80 27.45
CA PRO A 25 19.31 -1.38 27.54
C PRO A 25 20.32 -0.46 26.84
N THR A 26 19.83 0.67 26.32
CA THR A 26 20.59 1.66 25.53
C THR A 26 20.95 2.91 26.35
N PRO A 27 22.18 3.43 26.29
CA PRO A 27 22.59 4.67 26.98
C PRO A 27 22.26 5.93 26.14
N THR A 28 22.01 7.05 26.83
CA THR A 28 21.77 8.38 26.25
C THR A 28 23.09 8.97 25.74
N PRO A 29 23.18 9.44 24.46
CA PRO A 29 24.44 9.94 23.92
C PRO A 29 24.74 11.38 24.34
N ALA A 30 26.02 11.64 24.64
CA ALA A 30 26.58 12.98 24.71
C ALA A 30 26.68 13.61 23.31
N VAL A 31 26.42 14.90 23.19
CA VAL A 31 26.54 15.64 21.92
C VAL A 31 28.02 15.72 21.53
N LEU A 32 28.45 14.81 20.66
CA LEU A 32 29.77 14.84 20.04
C LEU A 32 29.74 15.78 18.83
N ALA A 33 30.88 16.43 18.48
CA ALA A 33 31.00 17.17 17.23
C ALA A 33 30.69 16.23 16.03
N PRO A 34 30.00 16.73 14.98
CA PRO A 34 29.68 15.90 13.83
C PRO A 34 30.92 15.25 13.23
N SER A 35 30.83 13.97 12.90
CA SER A 35 31.88 13.29 12.14
C SER A 35 31.90 13.82 10.71
N GLU A 36 33.09 14.00 10.12
CA GLU A 36 33.24 14.52 8.76
C GLU A 36 33.96 13.50 7.87
N THR A 37 33.39 13.22 6.70
CA THR A 37 33.97 12.32 5.69
C THR A 37 33.92 12.95 4.31
N THR A 38 34.84 12.58 3.42
CA THR A 38 34.88 13.07 2.03
C THR A 38 34.99 11.88 1.08
N HIS A 39 34.11 11.85 0.08
CA HIS A 39 34.21 10.92 -1.05
C HIS A 39 34.46 11.68 -2.36
N VAL A 40 35.44 11.25 -3.12
CA VAL A 40 35.76 11.81 -4.44
C VAL A 40 35.11 10.93 -5.52
N LEU A 41 34.23 11.50 -6.30
CA LEU A 41 33.34 10.77 -7.22
C LEU A 41 33.41 11.35 -8.63
N ALA A 42 33.51 10.48 -9.62
CA ALA A 42 33.30 10.87 -11.01
C ALA A 42 31.79 11.09 -11.27
N GLY A 43 31.46 12.10 -12.09
CA GLY A 43 30.09 12.42 -12.47
C GLY A 43 29.49 13.62 -11.74
N LEU A 44 30.03 14.04 -10.60
CA LEU A 44 29.71 15.32 -9.98
C LEU A 44 30.31 16.49 -10.75
N ARG A 45 29.66 17.65 -10.72
CA ARG A 45 30.13 18.92 -11.34
C ARG A 45 30.64 19.90 -10.30
N ALA A 46 30.09 19.86 -9.09
CA ALA A 46 30.48 20.69 -7.96
C ALA A 46 30.40 19.90 -6.66
N PRO A 47 31.08 20.35 -5.58
CA PRO A 47 30.95 19.72 -4.27
C PRO A 47 29.50 19.75 -3.76
N VAL A 48 29.06 18.64 -3.16
CA VAL A 48 27.77 18.52 -2.49
C VAL A 48 28.01 18.24 -1.01
N GLU A 49 27.29 18.96 -0.16
CA GLU A 49 27.25 18.72 1.28
C GLU A 49 26.04 17.87 1.62
N VAL A 50 26.26 16.75 2.31
CA VAL A 50 25.20 15.91 2.86
C VAL A 50 25.35 15.92 4.37
N ARG A 51 24.35 16.45 5.07
CA ARG A 51 24.24 16.41 6.53
C ARG A 51 23.27 15.32 6.93
N ARG A 52 23.73 14.39 7.73
CA ARG A 52 22.87 13.38 8.32
C ARG A 52 22.53 13.78 9.74
N ASP A 53 21.25 13.90 10.04
CA ASP A 53 20.79 14.19 11.39
C ASP A 53 20.83 12.94 12.30
N ARG A 54 20.55 13.11 13.59
CA ARG A 54 20.58 12.04 14.59
C ARG A 54 19.55 10.93 14.38
N TRP A 55 18.58 11.11 13.47
CA TRP A 55 17.60 10.10 13.07
C TRP A 55 17.94 9.44 11.75
N GLY A 56 19.12 9.76 11.23
CA GLY A 56 19.63 9.20 9.99
C GLY A 56 19.10 9.84 8.71
N VAL A 57 18.33 10.92 8.79
CA VAL A 57 17.78 11.61 7.61
C VAL A 57 18.89 12.41 6.91
N PRO A 58 19.13 12.17 5.61
CA PRO A 58 20.10 12.95 4.85
C PRO A 58 19.50 14.25 4.33
N HIS A 59 20.15 15.38 4.64
CA HIS A 59 19.89 16.72 4.11
C HIS A 59 20.96 17.04 3.07
N ILE A 60 20.58 17.11 1.80
CA ILE A 60 21.48 17.20 0.65
C ILE A 60 21.48 18.64 0.11
N TYR A 61 22.62 19.31 0.16
CA TYR A 61 22.80 20.70 -0.31
C TYR A 61 23.71 20.71 -1.54
N ALA A 62 23.14 21.02 -2.70
CA ALA A 62 23.84 21.05 -3.98
C ALA A 62 23.72 22.41 -4.68
N ARG A 63 24.61 22.68 -5.62
CA ARG A 63 24.63 23.92 -6.42
C ARG A 63 23.88 23.79 -7.75
N SER A 64 23.48 22.57 -8.11
CA SER A 64 22.74 22.26 -9.34
C SER A 64 21.76 21.11 -9.15
N GLN A 65 20.71 21.09 -9.97
CA GLN A 65 19.76 19.96 -10.02
C GLN A 65 20.48 18.63 -10.33
N HIS A 66 21.45 18.64 -11.24
CA HIS A 66 22.21 17.44 -11.56
C HIS A 66 22.92 16.88 -10.33
N ASP A 67 23.68 17.70 -9.62
CA ASP A 67 24.46 17.25 -8.47
C ASP A 67 23.56 16.88 -7.28
N LEU A 68 22.38 17.54 -7.14
CA LEU A 68 21.38 17.20 -6.15
C LEU A 68 20.89 15.76 -6.32
N PHE A 69 20.42 15.42 -7.51
CA PHE A 69 19.87 14.08 -7.76
C PHE A 69 20.96 13.00 -7.88
N PHE A 70 22.16 13.37 -8.35
CA PHE A 70 23.31 12.48 -8.23
C PHE A 70 23.58 12.11 -6.77
N ALA A 71 23.62 13.11 -5.88
CA ALA A 71 23.85 12.89 -4.46
C ALA A 71 22.70 12.11 -3.81
N GLN A 72 21.43 12.38 -4.17
CA GLN A 72 20.29 11.58 -3.69
C GLN A 72 20.46 10.10 -4.05
N GLY A 73 20.78 9.80 -5.30
CA GLY A 73 21.01 8.42 -5.74
C GLY A 73 22.17 7.73 -5.03
N TYR A 74 23.27 8.47 -4.82
CA TYR A 74 24.45 7.96 -4.11
C TYR A 74 24.13 7.62 -2.65
N VAL A 75 23.46 8.54 -1.93
CA VAL A 75 23.13 8.39 -0.51
C VAL A 75 22.05 7.35 -0.30
N ALA A 76 21.03 7.31 -1.15
CA ALA A 76 20.01 6.25 -1.11
C ALA A 76 20.64 4.85 -1.29
N ALA A 77 21.57 4.73 -2.25
CA ALA A 77 22.31 3.47 -2.44
C ALA A 77 23.31 3.19 -1.29
N GLN A 78 23.83 4.22 -0.60
CA GLN A 78 24.63 3.99 0.61
C GLN A 78 23.81 3.32 1.72
N ASP A 79 22.58 3.75 1.90
CA ASP A 79 21.71 3.28 2.98
C ASP A 79 20.90 2.03 2.62
N ARG A 80 20.58 1.81 1.33
CA ARG A 80 19.54 0.85 0.90
C ARG A 80 19.95 -0.06 -0.26
N LEU A 81 21.26 -0.22 -0.52
CA LEU A 81 21.78 -0.88 -1.73
C LEU A 81 21.16 -2.26 -2.00
N PHE A 82 21.09 -3.11 -0.98
CA PHE A 82 20.52 -4.45 -1.15
C PHE A 82 19.02 -4.40 -1.48
N GLN A 83 18.24 -3.58 -0.76
CA GLN A 83 16.81 -3.39 -1.03
C GLN A 83 16.57 -2.88 -2.45
N MET A 84 17.33 -1.87 -2.89
CA MET A 84 17.25 -1.27 -4.23
C MET A 84 17.58 -2.29 -5.31
N GLU A 85 18.62 -3.11 -5.11
CA GLU A 85 19.01 -4.17 -6.06
C GLU A 85 17.94 -5.25 -6.17
N MET A 86 17.31 -5.65 -5.05
CA MET A 86 16.25 -6.65 -5.07
C MET A 86 14.99 -6.10 -5.77
N TRP A 87 14.65 -4.82 -5.56
CA TRP A 87 13.55 -4.16 -6.27
C TRP A 87 13.82 -4.05 -7.77
N ARG A 88 15.06 -3.70 -8.16
CA ARG A 88 15.46 -3.72 -9.57
C ARG A 88 15.25 -5.09 -10.19
N ARG A 89 15.76 -6.15 -9.54
CA ARG A 89 15.60 -7.53 -10.04
C ARG A 89 14.14 -7.96 -10.11
N GLN A 90 13.34 -7.58 -9.15
CA GLN A 90 11.89 -7.82 -9.18
C GLN A 90 11.25 -7.13 -10.39
N GLY A 91 11.56 -5.87 -10.61
CA GLY A 91 11.02 -5.10 -11.73
C GLY A 91 11.46 -5.62 -13.10
N GLU A 92 12.68 -6.14 -13.20
CA GLU A 92 13.22 -6.73 -14.42
C GLU A 92 12.83 -8.22 -14.60
N GLY A 93 12.20 -8.86 -13.61
CA GLY A 93 11.89 -10.29 -13.62
C GLY A 93 13.16 -11.14 -13.60
N ARG A 94 14.08 -10.87 -12.66
CA ARG A 94 15.40 -11.48 -12.52
C ARG A 94 15.71 -11.96 -11.09
N LEU A 95 14.69 -12.13 -10.26
CA LEU A 95 14.86 -12.63 -8.89
C LEU A 95 15.40 -14.05 -8.86
N ALA A 96 15.00 -14.91 -9.79
CA ALA A 96 15.45 -16.31 -9.85
C ALA A 96 16.96 -16.45 -10.05
N GLU A 97 17.64 -15.45 -10.61
CA GLU A 97 19.09 -15.42 -10.75
C GLU A 97 19.81 -15.45 -9.39
N VAL A 98 19.17 -15.00 -8.32
CA VAL A 98 19.75 -14.92 -6.98
C VAL A 98 18.99 -15.72 -5.93
N LEU A 99 17.67 -15.95 -6.11
CA LEU A 99 16.82 -16.69 -5.18
C LEU A 99 16.52 -18.13 -5.61
N GLY A 100 16.84 -18.51 -6.84
CA GLY A 100 16.63 -19.88 -7.34
C GLY A 100 15.21 -20.14 -7.86
N PRO A 101 14.81 -21.43 -7.97
CA PRO A 101 13.61 -21.85 -8.69
C PRO A 101 12.28 -21.29 -8.16
N ALA A 102 12.20 -21.01 -6.87
CA ALA A 102 10.97 -20.47 -6.24
C ALA A 102 10.56 -19.07 -6.76
N ALA A 103 11.50 -18.34 -7.36
CA ALA A 103 11.21 -17.00 -7.90
C ALA A 103 10.81 -16.99 -9.39
N VAL A 104 10.85 -18.14 -10.09
CA VAL A 104 10.60 -18.21 -11.55
C VAL A 104 9.22 -17.68 -11.94
N ASP A 105 8.17 -18.05 -11.20
CA ASP A 105 6.80 -17.60 -11.51
C ASP A 105 6.63 -16.09 -11.28
N ARG A 106 7.30 -15.54 -10.26
CA ARG A 106 7.33 -14.08 -10.03
C ARG A 106 8.04 -13.37 -11.18
N ASP A 107 9.19 -13.88 -11.61
CA ASP A 107 9.93 -13.31 -12.73
C ASP A 107 9.13 -13.38 -14.04
N ARG A 108 8.47 -14.51 -14.31
CA ARG A 108 7.58 -14.66 -15.47
C ARG A 108 6.48 -13.60 -15.43
N ALA A 109 5.84 -13.42 -14.30
CA ALA A 109 4.75 -12.46 -14.17
C ALA A 109 5.26 -11.01 -14.25
N ALA A 110 6.40 -10.66 -13.66
CA ALA A 110 7.02 -9.34 -13.82
C ALA A 110 7.31 -9.03 -15.30
N ARG A 111 7.85 -10.01 -16.04
CA ARG A 111 8.09 -9.88 -17.49
C ARG A 111 6.78 -9.81 -18.28
N LEU A 112 5.74 -10.53 -17.88
CA LEU A 112 4.44 -10.50 -18.54
C LEU A 112 3.79 -9.11 -18.47
N PHE A 113 3.90 -8.43 -17.32
CA PHE A 113 3.33 -7.11 -17.08
C PHE A 113 4.29 -5.92 -17.33
N ALA A 114 5.54 -6.18 -17.72
CA ALA A 114 6.50 -5.13 -18.02
C ALA A 114 5.95 -4.15 -19.09
N TYR A 115 6.23 -2.87 -18.93
CA TYR A 115 5.93 -1.86 -19.96
C TYR A 115 6.74 -2.14 -21.23
N ARG A 116 6.06 -2.14 -22.36
CA ARG A 116 6.64 -2.40 -23.71
C ARG A 116 6.18 -1.37 -24.75
N GLY A 117 5.71 -0.23 -24.24
CA GLY A 117 5.28 0.87 -25.13
C GLY A 117 6.46 1.71 -25.62
N ASP A 118 6.11 2.79 -26.30
CA ASP A 118 7.07 3.77 -26.82
C ASP A 118 7.73 4.54 -25.66
N MET A 119 9.06 4.42 -25.55
CA MET A 119 9.85 5.08 -24.50
C MET A 119 9.90 6.61 -24.67
N ALA A 120 9.75 7.15 -25.87
CA ALA A 120 9.66 8.61 -26.06
C ALA A 120 8.34 9.15 -25.45
N ARG A 121 7.24 8.44 -25.65
CA ARG A 121 5.95 8.75 -25.03
C ARG A 121 5.99 8.55 -23.51
N GLU A 122 6.69 7.54 -23.03
CA GLU A 122 6.89 7.31 -21.61
C GLU A 122 7.54 8.53 -20.94
N TRP A 123 8.68 8.98 -21.46
CA TRP A 123 9.39 10.14 -20.93
C TRP A 123 8.59 11.45 -21.05
N ALA A 124 7.86 11.62 -22.15
CA ALA A 124 7.06 12.84 -22.38
C ALA A 124 5.86 12.96 -21.40
N ALA A 125 5.41 11.86 -20.81
CA ALA A 125 4.30 11.87 -19.86
C ALA A 125 4.65 12.54 -18.51
N TYR A 126 5.93 12.56 -18.16
CA TYR A 126 6.44 13.23 -16.95
C TYR A 126 6.82 14.69 -17.21
N GLY A 127 7.56 15.31 -16.31
CA GLY A 127 8.11 16.66 -16.53
C GLY A 127 9.19 16.69 -17.62
N PRO A 128 9.44 17.85 -18.25
CA PRO A 128 10.39 17.96 -19.35
C PRO A 128 11.84 17.62 -18.95
N ASP A 129 12.19 17.76 -17.69
CA ASP A 129 13.50 17.48 -17.11
C ASP A 129 13.58 16.14 -16.34
N THR A 130 12.49 15.40 -16.25
CA THR A 130 12.43 14.14 -15.48
C THR A 130 13.48 13.13 -15.95
N ARG A 131 13.68 12.98 -17.24
CA ARG A 131 14.70 12.05 -17.77
C ARG A 131 16.11 12.43 -17.31
N THR A 132 16.46 13.71 -17.35
CA THR A 132 17.78 14.18 -16.91
C THR A 132 17.98 14.05 -15.41
N ILE A 133 16.91 14.22 -14.63
CA ILE A 133 16.91 13.96 -13.18
C ILE A 133 17.15 12.46 -12.91
N VAL A 134 16.43 11.59 -13.58
CA VAL A 134 16.59 10.12 -13.44
C VAL A 134 17.99 9.69 -13.85
N GLN A 135 18.54 10.25 -14.94
CA GLN A 135 19.92 9.95 -15.35
C GLN A 135 20.95 10.37 -14.28
N ALA A 136 20.78 11.55 -13.67
CA ALA A 136 21.65 11.99 -12.58
C ALA A 136 21.52 11.09 -11.34
N PHE A 137 20.29 10.73 -10.94
CA PHE A 137 20.05 9.82 -9.84
C PHE A 137 20.70 8.44 -10.06
N VAL A 138 20.50 7.87 -11.23
CA VAL A 138 21.10 6.57 -11.62
C VAL A 138 22.63 6.64 -11.66
N ALA A 139 23.19 7.76 -12.13
CA ALA A 139 24.64 7.96 -12.09
C ALA A 139 25.16 7.97 -10.65
N GLY A 140 24.44 8.57 -9.69
CA GLY A 140 24.76 8.51 -8.27
C GLY A 140 24.69 7.12 -7.68
N VAL A 141 23.63 6.34 -7.98
CA VAL A 141 23.52 4.93 -7.59
C VAL A 141 24.73 4.12 -8.13
N ASN A 142 25.06 4.29 -9.40
CA ASN A 142 26.18 3.61 -10.04
C ASN A 142 27.53 4.02 -9.45
N ALA A 143 27.70 5.30 -9.08
CA ALA A 143 28.89 5.75 -8.38
C ALA A 143 29.07 5.06 -7.03
N ARG A 144 27.97 4.83 -6.28
CA ARG A 144 28.01 4.04 -5.02
C ARG A 144 28.32 2.57 -5.29
N ILE A 145 27.69 1.96 -6.28
CA ILE A 145 27.98 0.55 -6.67
C ILE A 145 29.47 0.38 -7.00
N ALA A 146 30.06 1.32 -7.74
CA ALA A 146 31.48 1.29 -8.08
C ALA A 146 32.39 1.52 -6.86
N ALA A 147 31.98 2.38 -5.92
CA ALA A 147 32.78 2.74 -4.75
C ALA A 147 32.69 1.74 -3.61
N VAL A 148 31.66 0.88 -3.56
CA VAL A 148 31.43 -0.02 -2.43
C VAL A 148 32.51 -1.10 -2.23
N GLY A 149 33.23 -1.48 -3.30
CA GLY A 149 34.35 -2.42 -3.25
C GLY A 149 34.00 -3.74 -2.55
N SER A 150 34.71 -4.05 -1.46
CA SER A 150 34.46 -5.22 -0.60
C SER A 150 33.49 -4.95 0.55
N ASP A 151 33.14 -3.66 0.80
CA ASP A 151 32.26 -3.26 1.90
C ASP A 151 30.78 -3.34 1.53
N LEU A 152 30.39 -4.45 0.91
CA LEU A 152 28.99 -4.74 0.58
C LEU A 152 28.16 -5.02 1.84
N PRO A 153 26.88 -4.62 1.87
CA PRO A 153 25.92 -5.14 2.85
C PRO A 153 25.95 -6.67 2.92
N PRO A 154 25.82 -7.24 4.14
CA PRO A 154 26.05 -8.68 4.36
C PRO A 154 25.13 -9.60 3.54
N GLU A 155 23.98 -9.12 3.12
CA GLU A 155 23.00 -9.85 2.33
C GLU A 155 23.55 -10.29 0.96
N PHE A 156 24.42 -9.48 0.36
CA PHE A 156 25.09 -9.85 -0.88
C PHE A 156 25.97 -11.07 -0.70
N GLY A 157 26.68 -11.15 0.44
CA GLY A 157 27.48 -12.32 0.82
C GLY A 157 26.62 -13.56 1.09
N LEU A 158 25.47 -13.39 1.77
CA LEU A 158 24.54 -14.49 2.05
C LEU A 158 23.94 -15.09 0.76
N LEU A 159 23.69 -14.27 -0.24
CA LEU A 159 23.17 -14.72 -1.53
C LEU A 159 24.25 -15.00 -2.58
N GLY A 160 25.51 -14.63 -2.34
CA GLY A 160 26.65 -14.92 -3.22
C GLY A 160 26.59 -14.20 -4.56
N PHE A 161 26.21 -12.92 -4.59
CA PHE A 161 26.20 -12.09 -5.79
C PHE A 161 26.65 -10.65 -5.49
N ARG A 162 26.84 -9.84 -6.53
CA ARG A 162 27.15 -8.41 -6.42
C ARG A 162 26.10 -7.56 -7.12
N PRO A 163 25.90 -6.29 -6.70
CA PRO A 163 25.01 -5.39 -7.40
C PRO A 163 25.54 -5.08 -8.80
N GLU A 164 24.61 -4.90 -9.74
CA GLU A 164 24.93 -4.55 -11.12
C GLU A 164 24.63 -3.07 -11.37
N PRO A 165 25.32 -2.40 -12.32
CA PRO A 165 25.00 -1.04 -12.71
C PRO A 165 23.55 -0.88 -13.19
N TRP A 166 22.93 0.22 -12.81
CA TRP A 166 21.58 0.59 -13.20
C TRP A 166 21.56 1.30 -14.55
N THR A 167 20.47 1.15 -15.28
CA THR A 167 20.12 1.98 -16.44
C THR A 167 19.03 2.99 -16.06
N GLU A 168 18.83 4.01 -16.92
CA GLU A 168 17.76 5.01 -16.71
C GLU A 168 16.34 4.38 -16.72
N THR A 169 16.20 3.14 -17.15
CA THR A 169 14.92 2.44 -17.19
C THR A 169 14.55 1.76 -15.87
N VAL A 170 15.49 1.61 -14.94
CA VAL A 170 15.22 0.96 -13.65
C VAL A 170 14.15 1.72 -12.82
N PRO A 171 14.24 3.05 -12.64
CA PRO A 171 13.19 3.81 -11.96
C PRO A 171 11.84 3.85 -12.70
N LEU A 172 11.80 3.46 -13.97
CA LEU A 172 10.57 3.31 -14.74
C LEU A 172 9.88 1.96 -14.55
N SER A 173 10.48 1.05 -13.79
CA SER A 173 9.88 -0.26 -13.54
C SER A 173 8.54 -0.12 -12.80
N ARG A 174 7.49 -0.79 -13.31
CA ARG A 174 6.14 -0.81 -12.71
C ARG A 174 6.07 -1.67 -11.44
N ALA A 175 7.09 -2.45 -11.17
CA ALA A 175 7.13 -3.36 -10.03
C ALA A 175 8.05 -2.90 -8.89
N THR A 176 8.65 -1.71 -9.00
CA THR A 176 9.52 -1.12 -7.97
C THR A 176 8.77 -0.21 -7.01
N GLY A 177 7.49 -0.08 -7.10
CA GLY A 177 6.73 0.81 -6.24
C GLY A 177 5.39 0.23 -5.85
N LEU A 178 4.73 0.92 -4.93
CA LEU A 178 3.38 0.61 -4.47
C LEU A 178 2.36 0.93 -5.58
N SER A 179 2.39 0.16 -6.65
CA SER A 179 1.57 0.38 -7.82
C SER A 179 0.67 -0.82 -8.05
N GLY A 180 -0.61 -0.60 -8.09
CA GLY A 180 -1.57 -1.60 -8.50
C GLY A 180 -2.89 -1.49 -7.75
N THR A 181 -3.94 -1.78 -8.46
CA THR A 181 -5.27 -1.97 -7.91
C THR A 181 -5.63 -3.45 -7.99
N GLY A 182 -6.38 -3.95 -7.03
CA GLY A 182 -6.84 -5.34 -6.98
C GLY A 182 -8.15 -5.59 -7.74
N ASN A 183 -8.59 -4.68 -8.61
CA ASN A 183 -9.93 -4.71 -9.23
C ASN A 183 -10.19 -6.02 -9.97
N GLY A 184 -9.25 -6.53 -10.77
CA GLY A 184 -9.43 -7.79 -11.49
C GLY A 184 -9.69 -9.00 -10.57
N THR A 185 -9.16 -9.02 -9.35
CA THR A 185 -9.47 -10.09 -8.38
C THR A 185 -10.91 -10.00 -7.88
N SER A 186 -11.42 -8.79 -7.70
CA SER A 186 -12.81 -8.54 -7.31
C SER A 186 -13.79 -8.89 -8.42
N GLU A 187 -13.44 -8.60 -9.69
CA GLU A 187 -14.24 -8.99 -10.84
C GLU A 187 -14.41 -10.52 -10.91
N VAL A 188 -13.31 -11.26 -10.78
CA VAL A 188 -13.35 -12.72 -10.80
C VAL A 188 -14.15 -13.29 -9.63
N LEU A 189 -14.01 -12.74 -8.42
CA LEU A 189 -14.84 -13.16 -7.29
C LEU A 189 -16.33 -12.90 -7.56
N ARG A 190 -16.69 -11.72 -8.10
CA ARG A 190 -18.08 -11.44 -8.46
C ARG A 190 -18.59 -12.38 -9.54
N ALA A 191 -17.75 -12.71 -10.54
CA ALA A 191 -18.10 -13.69 -11.58
C ALA A 191 -18.43 -15.06 -10.99
N GLN A 192 -17.63 -15.55 -10.03
CA GLN A 192 -17.91 -16.79 -9.30
C GLN A 192 -19.24 -16.73 -8.55
N LEU A 193 -19.46 -15.63 -7.83
CA LEU A 193 -20.72 -15.46 -7.08
C LEU A 193 -21.92 -15.30 -7.99
N VAL A 194 -21.81 -14.58 -9.11
CA VAL A 194 -22.89 -14.47 -10.11
C VAL A 194 -23.23 -15.84 -10.69
N THR A 195 -22.24 -16.68 -10.95
CA THR A 195 -22.47 -18.06 -11.43
C THR A 195 -23.22 -18.89 -10.39
N LEU A 196 -22.96 -18.72 -9.10
CA LEU A 196 -23.55 -19.49 -8.03
C LEU A 196 -24.90 -18.96 -7.55
N LEU A 197 -25.07 -17.63 -7.52
CA LEU A 197 -26.18 -16.94 -6.84
C LEU A 197 -27.04 -16.08 -7.77
N GLY A 198 -26.59 -15.82 -8.99
CA GLY A 198 -27.13 -14.77 -9.84
C GLY A 198 -26.67 -13.36 -9.44
N ALA A 199 -26.89 -12.38 -10.33
CA ALA A 199 -26.37 -11.02 -10.18
C ALA A 199 -27.01 -10.28 -8.97
N GLU A 200 -28.31 -10.39 -8.79
CA GLU A 200 -29.06 -9.70 -7.73
C GLU A 200 -28.59 -10.12 -6.34
N ARG A 201 -28.52 -11.42 -6.07
CA ARG A 201 -28.08 -11.92 -4.77
C ARG A 201 -26.60 -11.68 -4.51
N THR A 202 -25.77 -11.73 -5.55
CA THR A 202 -24.36 -11.33 -5.46
C THR A 202 -24.21 -9.89 -5.03
N GLN A 203 -24.99 -8.99 -5.64
CA GLN A 203 -24.97 -7.57 -5.29
C GLN A 203 -25.50 -7.29 -3.88
N ALA A 204 -26.47 -8.06 -3.41
CA ALA A 204 -26.98 -7.93 -2.03
C ALA A 204 -25.88 -8.26 -1.00
N ILE A 205 -24.96 -9.19 -1.31
CA ILE A 205 -23.86 -9.61 -0.44
C ILE A 205 -22.62 -8.72 -0.60
N LEU A 206 -22.30 -8.33 -1.83
CA LEU A 206 -21.18 -7.44 -2.17
C LEU A 206 -21.71 -6.16 -2.83
N PRO A 207 -22.33 -5.26 -2.06
CA PRO A 207 -22.92 -4.04 -2.59
C PRO A 207 -21.86 -3.10 -3.17
N ALA A 208 -22.19 -2.48 -4.31
CA ALA A 208 -21.40 -1.42 -4.90
C ALA A 208 -21.64 -0.09 -4.18
N ASP A 209 -20.63 0.75 -4.09
CA ASP A 209 -20.72 2.13 -3.61
C ASP A 209 -20.00 3.08 -4.62
N PRO A 210 -20.70 3.99 -5.32
CA PRO A 210 -22.17 4.21 -5.30
C PRO A 210 -22.96 2.99 -5.82
N ALA A 211 -24.19 2.87 -5.38
CA ALA A 211 -25.05 1.75 -5.74
C ALA A 211 -25.21 1.64 -7.28
N ARG A 212 -24.93 0.48 -7.82
CA ARG A 212 -25.04 0.15 -9.24
C ARG A 212 -25.35 -1.33 -9.40
N ALA A 213 -26.29 -1.66 -10.27
CA ALA A 213 -26.63 -3.04 -10.60
C ALA A 213 -25.43 -3.77 -11.23
N LEU A 214 -25.25 -5.02 -10.87
CA LEU A 214 -24.35 -5.92 -11.61
C LEU A 214 -25.01 -6.29 -12.93
N ASP A 215 -24.30 -6.04 -14.02
CA ASP A 215 -24.78 -6.26 -15.39
C ASP A 215 -23.78 -7.19 -16.13
N PRO A 216 -23.96 -8.52 -16.02
CA PRO A 216 -23.14 -9.48 -16.73
C PRO A 216 -23.30 -9.30 -18.24
N ALA A 217 -22.19 -9.31 -18.97
CA ALA A 217 -22.21 -9.15 -20.43
C ALA A 217 -23.04 -10.28 -21.07
N PRO A 218 -23.99 -9.96 -21.95
CA PRO A 218 -24.85 -10.96 -22.58
C PRO A 218 -24.06 -12.04 -23.31
N GLY A 219 -24.38 -13.30 -23.04
CA GLY A 219 -23.73 -14.45 -23.69
C GLY A 219 -22.32 -14.79 -23.21
N LEU A 220 -21.77 -14.04 -22.26
CA LEU A 220 -20.48 -14.38 -21.65
C LEU A 220 -20.65 -15.49 -20.60
N ASP A 221 -19.99 -16.63 -20.84
CA ASP A 221 -19.91 -17.70 -19.85
C ASP A 221 -18.89 -17.36 -18.75
N LEU A 222 -19.38 -17.05 -17.54
CA LEU A 222 -18.58 -16.77 -16.36
C LEU A 222 -18.18 -18.07 -15.59
N ALA A 223 -18.76 -19.22 -15.95
CA ALA A 223 -18.50 -20.48 -15.24
C ALA A 223 -17.02 -20.89 -15.33
N GLY A 224 -16.48 -21.41 -14.23
CA GLY A 224 -15.08 -21.83 -14.13
C GLY A 224 -14.04 -20.72 -14.10
N LEU A 225 -14.44 -19.44 -14.06
CA LEU A 225 -13.54 -18.36 -13.68
C LEU A 225 -13.29 -18.44 -12.17
N THR A 226 -12.05 -18.53 -11.77
CA THR A 226 -11.63 -18.63 -10.35
C THR A 226 -10.42 -17.78 -10.09
N SER A 227 -10.01 -17.61 -8.84
CA SER A 227 -8.74 -16.94 -8.53
C SER A 227 -7.55 -17.56 -9.25
N ALA A 228 -7.57 -18.86 -9.53
CA ALA A 228 -6.55 -19.54 -10.34
C ALA A 228 -6.54 -19.06 -11.79
N SER A 229 -7.67 -18.57 -12.33
CA SER A 229 -7.75 -18.00 -13.68
C SER A 229 -6.96 -16.70 -13.83
N LEU A 230 -6.58 -16.05 -12.73
CA LEU A 230 -5.70 -14.89 -12.74
C LEU A 230 -4.21 -15.28 -12.78
N GLY A 231 -3.90 -16.58 -12.81
CA GLY A 231 -2.51 -17.07 -12.76
C GLY A 231 -1.75 -16.50 -11.57
N GLY A 232 -0.48 -16.19 -11.75
CA GLY A 232 0.34 -15.53 -10.73
C GLY A 232 0.10 -14.03 -10.57
N PHE A 233 -0.87 -13.42 -11.27
CA PHE A 233 -1.09 -11.97 -11.25
C PHE A 233 -1.34 -11.44 -9.82
N GLY A 234 -2.27 -12.05 -9.10
CA GLY A 234 -2.60 -11.63 -7.73
C GLY A 234 -1.44 -11.80 -6.75
N SER A 235 -0.65 -12.87 -6.88
CA SER A 235 0.51 -13.12 -6.01
C SER A 235 1.74 -12.30 -6.40
N THR A 236 1.94 -12.02 -7.68
CA THR A 236 3.10 -11.24 -8.16
C THR A 236 3.06 -9.80 -7.72
N PHE A 237 1.87 -9.23 -7.64
CA PHE A 237 1.66 -7.85 -7.19
C PHE A 237 1.11 -7.78 -5.76
N ALA A 238 1.00 -8.91 -5.05
CA ALA A 238 0.48 -8.96 -3.67
C ALA A 238 1.28 -8.07 -2.71
N ASP A 239 2.58 -7.95 -2.93
CA ASP A 239 3.48 -7.14 -2.11
C ASP A 239 3.35 -5.64 -2.38
N VAL A 240 2.79 -5.26 -3.52
CA VAL A 240 2.69 -3.87 -4.00
C VAL A 240 1.27 -3.46 -4.35
N ALA A 241 0.34 -4.40 -4.43
CA ALA A 241 -1.06 -4.13 -4.67
C ALA A 241 -1.76 -3.68 -3.38
N TYR A 242 -2.65 -2.69 -3.51
CA TYR A 242 -3.59 -2.36 -2.45
C TYR A 242 -4.53 -3.56 -2.22
N ASN A 243 -4.59 -4.03 -0.99
CA ASN A 243 -5.61 -4.98 -0.58
C ASN A 243 -6.59 -4.28 0.39
N ARG A 244 -7.81 -4.83 0.55
CA ARG A 244 -8.86 -4.22 1.38
C ARG A 244 -8.53 -4.13 2.87
N LEU A 245 -7.50 -4.84 3.33
CA LEU A 245 -7.03 -4.84 4.73
C LEU A 245 -5.94 -3.79 4.96
N GLU A 246 -5.37 -3.25 3.88
CA GLU A 246 -4.45 -2.13 3.92
C GLU A 246 -5.23 -0.83 3.70
N GLY A 247 -4.66 0.25 4.09
CA GLY A 247 -5.32 1.53 3.95
C GLY A 247 -4.34 2.65 4.13
N SER A 248 -4.86 3.81 4.43
CA SER A 248 -4.09 4.99 4.81
C SER A 248 -5.04 5.97 5.46
N ASN A 249 -4.53 6.88 6.27
CA ASN A 249 -5.31 8.04 6.67
C ASN A 249 -4.57 9.31 6.25
N ASN A 250 -5.29 10.32 5.89
CA ASN A 250 -4.79 11.68 5.90
C ASN A 250 -5.91 12.66 6.25
N TRP A 251 -5.52 13.78 6.80
CA TRP A 251 -6.39 14.93 6.98
C TRP A 251 -5.59 16.21 6.96
N VAL A 252 -6.25 17.28 6.55
CA VAL A 252 -5.71 18.62 6.61
C VAL A 252 -6.79 19.53 7.17
N VAL A 253 -6.42 20.39 8.13
CA VAL A 253 -7.30 21.39 8.71
C VAL A 253 -6.81 22.79 8.35
N SER A 254 -7.77 23.69 8.06
CA SER A 254 -7.46 25.09 7.79
C SER A 254 -7.09 25.83 9.09
N GLY A 255 -6.41 26.98 8.97
CA GLY A 255 -6.02 27.81 10.10
C GLY A 255 -7.17 28.21 11.04
N ARG A 256 -8.42 28.18 10.57
CA ARG A 256 -9.60 28.43 11.43
C ARG A 256 -9.79 27.38 12.53
N LYS A 257 -9.25 26.16 12.33
CA LYS A 257 -9.35 25.02 13.25
C LYS A 257 -8.02 24.70 13.94
N THR A 258 -7.01 25.52 13.84
CA THR A 258 -5.70 25.31 14.47
C THR A 258 -5.37 26.39 15.48
N ALA A 259 -4.60 26.04 16.49
CA ALA A 259 -4.15 26.99 17.51
C ALA A 259 -3.20 28.08 16.97
N THR A 260 -2.49 27.78 15.88
CA THR A 260 -1.50 28.69 15.25
C THR A 260 -2.13 29.63 14.20
N GLY A 261 -3.37 29.37 13.77
CA GLY A 261 -4.02 30.09 12.67
C GLY A 261 -3.49 29.72 11.28
N LYS A 262 -2.59 28.73 11.17
CA LYS A 262 -2.09 28.17 9.90
C LYS A 262 -2.51 26.72 9.77
N PRO A 263 -2.63 26.17 8.54
CA PRO A 263 -3.00 24.78 8.34
C PRO A 263 -2.04 23.81 9.02
N ILE A 264 -2.58 22.64 9.43
CA ILE A 264 -1.82 21.47 9.83
C ILE A 264 -2.28 20.29 8.97
N LEU A 265 -1.33 19.55 8.40
CA LEU A 265 -1.57 18.37 7.59
C LEU A 265 -1.02 17.15 8.31
N ALA A 266 -1.78 16.05 8.38
CA ALA A 266 -1.32 14.76 8.88
C ALA A 266 -1.54 13.68 7.83
N ASN A 267 -0.57 12.76 7.69
CA ASN A 267 -0.64 11.63 6.79
C ASN A 267 0.05 10.40 7.38
N ASP A 268 -0.59 9.25 7.24
CA ASP A 268 -0.07 7.95 7.64
C ASP A 268 -0.48 6.87 6.62
N PRO A 269 0.35 6.61 5.60
CA PRO A 269 0.12 5.53 4.65
C PRO A 269 0.31 4.18 5.33
N HIS A 270 -0.70 3.30 5.21
CA HIS A 270 -0.66 1.95 5.76
C HIS A 270 -0.15 0.98 4.72
N ARG A 271 0.95 0.33 5.04
CA ARG A 271 1.60 -0.66 4.18
C ARG A 271 2.04 -1.85 5.02
N VAL A 272 2.52 -2.87 4.35
CA VAL A 272 3.17 -4.00 5.02
C VAL A 272 4.27 -3.47 5.94
N ILE A 273 4.31 -4.00 7.16
CA ILE A 273 5.39 -3.74 8.12
C ILE A 273 6.57 -4.63 7.73
N THR A 274 7.67 -4.01 7.32
CA THR A 274 8.84 -4.72 6.80
C THR A 274 10.15 -4.21 7.38
N ASN A 275 11.15 -5.05 7.32
CA ASN A 275 12.56 -4.70 7.55
C ASN A 275 13.35 -5.08 6.28
N PRO A 276 13.95 -4.10 5.57
CA PRO A 276 13.99 -2.65 5.88
C PRO A 276 12.67 -1.92 5.61
N ALA A 277 12.60 -0.66 6.06
CA ALA A 277 11.46 0.24 5.84
C ALA A 277 11.15 0.41 4.35
N VAL A 278 9.86 0.54 4.01
CA VAL A 278 9.42 0.87 2.64
C VAL A 278 9.78 2.31 2.29
N ARG A 279 9.60 3.24 3.23
CA ARG A 279 9.84 4.68 3.01
C ARG A 279 11.26 5.07 3.40
N TYR A 280 11.80 6.04 2.65
CA TYR A 280 13.11 6.62 2.86
C TYR A 280 12.97 8.14 2.91
N LEU A 281 13.34 8.75 4.05
CA LEU A 281 13.30 10.19 4.25
C LEU A 281 14.53 10.84 3.62
N THR A 282 14.33 12.01 3.00
CA THR A 282 15.41 12.83 2.42
C THR A 282 15.01 14.29 2.34
N HIS A 283 15.98 15.20 2.47
CA HIS A 283 15.84 16.63 2.25
C HIS A 283 16.71 17.06 1.07
N LEU A 284 16.11 17.70 0.09
CA LEU A 284 16.72 18.07 -1.20
C LEU A 284 16.75 19.58 -1.35
N VAL A 285 17.96 20.19 -1.34
CA VAL A 285 18.17 21.63 -1.41
C VAL A 285 19.11 21.98 -2.56
N ALA A 286 18.62 22.72 -3.54
CA ALA A 286 19.39 23.29 -4.66
C ALA A 286 18.61 24.47 -5.27
N PRO A 287 19.18 25.26 -6.20
CA PRO A 287 18.39 26.26 -6.91
C PRO A 287 17.12 25.67 -7.54
N GLY A 288 15.95 26.14 -7.13
CA GLY A 288 14.63 25.65 -7.54
C GLY A 288 14.12 24.41 -6.78
N TRP A 289 14.86 23.92 -5.79
CA TRP A 289 14.52 22.79 -4.96
C TRP A 289 14.73 23.10 -3.49
N ASN A 290 13.72 22.90 -2.68
CA ASN A 290 13.81 22.87 -1.21
C ASN A 290 12.63 22.05 -0.69
N VAL A 291 12.79 20.71 -0.66
CA VAL A 291 11.71 19.77 -0.34
C VAL A 291 12.24 18.68 0.59
N ILE A 292 11.45 18.35 1.62
CA ILE A 292 11.74 17.30 2.58
C ILE A 292 10.54 16.37 2.73
N GLY A 293 10.82 15.11 2.98
CA GLY A 293 9.80 14.10 3.27
C GLY A 293 10.24 12.71 2.86
N ALA A 294 9.28 11.83 2.64
CA ALA A 294 9.53 10.43 2.32
C ALA A 294 9.24 10.11 0.85
N GLY A 295 10.13 9.31 0.26
CA GLY A 295 9.98 8.68 -1.05
C GLY A 295 10.27 7.20 -0.97
N GLU A 296 10.51 6.61 -2.13
CA GLU A 296 11.06 5.26 -2.26
C GLU A 296 12.55 5.36 -2.61
N PRO A 297 13.43 4.54 -2.00
CA PRO A 297 14.87 4.69 -2.20
C PRO A 297 15.32 4.43 -3.66
N ALA A 298 14.47 3.78 -4.46
CA ALA A 298 14.76 3.46 -5.87
C ALA A 298 14.29 4.54 -6.88
N ALA A 299 13.71 5.65 -6.41
CA ALA A 299 13.21 6.72 -7.26
C ALA A 299 13.67 8.11 -6.76
N PRO A 300 13.95 9.07 -7.65
CA PRO A 300 14.28 10.45 -7.26
C PRO A 300 13.03 11.21 -6.76
N GLY A 301 13.27 12.22 -5.90
CA GLY A 301 12.24 13.12 -5.38
C GLY A 301 11.66 12.69 -4.04
N VAL A 302 10.56 13.34 -3.66
CA VAL A 302 9.80 13.14 -2.43
C VAL A 302 8.32 12.94 -2.79
N ALA A 303 7.68 11.90 -2.27
CA ALA A 303 6.29 11.58 -2.58
C ALA A 303 5.29 12.09 -1.52
N ILE A 304 5.76 12.28 -0.28
CA ILE A 304 5.00 12.67 0.90
C ILE A 304 5.86 13.64 1.71
N GLY A 305 5.37 14.83 2.02
CA GLY A 305 6.14 15.82 2.77
C GLY A 305 5.77 17.26 2.46
N HIS A 306 6.76 18.13 2.44
CA HIS A 306 6.55 19.56 2.16
C HIS A 306 7.77 20.21 1.49
N ASN A 307 7.51 21.31 0.79
CA ASN A 307 8.53 22.27 0.42
C ASN A 307 8.38 23.55 1.27
N ASP A 308 9.02 24.66 0.87
CA ASP A 308 8.96 25.94 1.59
C ASP A 308 7.61 26.69 1.42
N ARG A 309 6.64 26.14 0.67
CA ARG A 309 5.35 26.78 0.37
C ARG A 309 4.13 25.91 0.61
N ILE A 310 4.24 24.62 0.28
CA ILE A 310 3.13 23.67 0.34
C ILE A 310 3.50 22.41 1.09
N ALA A 311 2.51 21.79 1.73
CA ALA A 311 2.57 20.43 2.25
C ALA A 311 1.62 19.51 1.45
N PHE A 312 1.99 18.24 1.32
CA PHE A 312 1.24 17.25 0.57
C PHE A 312 1.37 15.85 1.19
N GLY A 313 0.27 15.11 1.15
CA GLY A 313 0.19 13.75 1.68
C GLY A 313 -0.78 12.91 0.87
N LEU A 314 -0.67 11.59 0.95
CA LEU A 314 -1.41 10.67 0.09
C LEU A 314 -2.09 9.54 0.85
N THR A 315 -3.24 9.11 0.31
CA THR A 315 -3.89 7.83 0.67
C THR A 315 -4.42 7.16 -0.58
N VAL A 316 -4.41 5.83 -0.64
CA VAL A 316 -4.98 5.12 -1.80
C VAL A 316 -6.44 5.51 -2.01
N VAL A 317 -6.77 5.93 -3.24
CA VAL A 317 -8.15 6.23 -3.64
C VAL A 317 -8.87 5.03 -4.27
N GLY A 318 -8.12 4.01 -4.67
CA GLY A 318 -8.67 2.76 -5.18
C GLY A 318 -9.41 2.89 -6.52
N MET A 319 -8.93 3.78 -7.44
CA MET A 319 -9.51 3.87 -8.79
C MET A 319 -9.54 2.50 -9.47
N ASP A 320 -10.61 2.22 -10.17
CA ASP A 320 -10.75 1.02 -10.98
C ASP A 320 -9.95 1.15 -12.28
N GLN A 321 -8.75 0.55 -12.27
CA GLN A 321 -7.71 0.71 -13.28
C GLN A 321 -7.39 -0.57 -14.06
N GLN A 322 -8.23 -1.59 -13.91
CA GLN A 322 -8.06 -2.90 -14.54
C GLN A 322 -9.40 -3.44 -15.03
N ASP A 323 -9.35 -4.31 -16.04
CA ASP A 323 -10.46 -5.14 -16.46
C ASP A 323 -9.97 -6.54 -16.87
N VAL A 324 -10.77 -7.54 -16.53
CA VAL A 324 -10.57 -8.93 -16.91
C VAL A 324 -11.32 -9.20 -18.22
N TYR A 325 -10.60 -9.58 -19.26
CA TYR A 325 -11.16 -9.96 -20.55
C TYR A 325 -11.15 -11.47 -20.71
N VAL A 326 -12.29 -12.01 -21.15
CA VAL A 326 -12.44 -13.43 -21.54
C VAL A 326 -12.37 -13.51 -23.06
N GLU A 327 -11.26 -14.01 -23.55
CA GLU A 327 -10.98 -14.16 -24.98
C GLU A 327 -11.51 -15.51 -25.48
N SER A 328 -12.28 -15.53 -26.56
CA SER A 328 -12.68 -16.76 -27.23
C SER A 328 -11.55 -17.25 -28.12
N LEU A 329 -11.11 -18.48 -27.92
CA LEU A 329 -10.02 -19.11 -28.68
C LEU A 329 -10.52 -19.99 -29.80
N GLY A 330 -9.73 -20.15 -30.87
CA GLY A 330 -10.02 -21.01 -32.00
C GLY A 330 -8.82 -21.22 -32.92
N ALA A 331 -9.05 -22.00 -33.95
CA ALA A 331 -8.06 -22.25 -34.99
C ALA A 331 -7.75 -20.95 -35.77
N CYS A 332 -6.46 -20.74 -36.05
CA CYS A 332 -6.06 -19.64 -36.91
C CYS A 332 -6.44 -19.92 -38.38
N PRO A 333 -6.76 -18.88 -39.16
CA PRO A 333 -6.83 -19.01 -40.60
C PRO A 333 -5.55 -19.57 -41.22
N ALA A 334 -5.63 -20.28 -42.30
CA ALA A 334 -4.49 -20.88 -42.99
C ALA A 334 -3.41 -19.81 -43.28
N GLY A 335 -2.16 -20.09 -42.90
CA GLY A 335 -1.01 -19.19 -43.10
C GLY A 335 -0.83 -18.11 -42.03
N ALA A 336 -1.69 -18.02 -41.03
CA ALA A 336 -1.48 -17.09 -39.93
C ALA A 336 -0.38 -17.61 -38.96
N PRO A 337 0.59 -16.79 -38.56
CA PRO A 337 1.58 -17.16 -37.54
C PRO A 337 0.88 -17.26 -36.19
N GLY A 338 1.10 -18.34 -35.46
CA GLY A 338 0.60 -18.47 -34.08
C GLY A 338 0.83 -19.85 -33.50
N THR A 339 1.64 -19.92 -32.45
CA THR A 339 1.95 -21.18 -31.74
C THR A 339 0.88 -21.57 -30.71
N LEU A 340 0.08 -20.61 -30.20
CA LEU A 340 -0.96 -20.80 -29.20
C LEU A 340 -2.39 -20.64 -29.74
N GLY A 341 -2.57 -20.59 -31.09
CA GLY A 341 -3.86 -20.37 -31.72
C GLY A 341 -4.23 -18.90 -31.90
N CYS A 342 -5.49 -18.67 -32.22
CA CYS A 342 -6.06 -17.35 -32.45
C CYS A 342 -7.19 -17.05 -31.46
N TYR A 343 -7.44 -15.77 -31.24
CA TYR A 343 -8.60 -15.27 -30.49
C TYR A 343 -9.52 -14.46 -31.39
N ARG A 344 -10.81 -14.42 -31.05
CA ARG A 344 -11.81 -13.70 -31.82
C ARG A 344 -11.85 -12.23 -31.41
N TYR A 345 -11.71 -11.30 -32.39
CA TYR A 345 -11.76 -9.87 -32.13
C TYR A 345 -12.41 -9.14 -33.30
N ARG A 346 -13.48 -8.38 -33.03
CA ARG A 346 -14.27 -7.63 -34.06
C ARG A 346 -14.65 -8.47 -35.28
N GLY A 347 -15.14 -9.68 -35.00
CA GLY A 347 -15.59 -10.61 -36.02
C GLY A 347 -14.48 -11.39 -36.74
N ALA A 348 -13.20 -11.10 -36.51
CA ALA A 348 -12.05 -11.77 -37.14
C ALA A 348 -11.26 -12.60 -36.12
N TRP A 349 -10.60 -13.65 -36.62
CA TRP A 349 -9.62 -14.41 -35.85
C TRP A 349 -8.25 -13.71 -35.94
N ARG A 350 -7.64 -13.41 -34.81
CA ARG A 350 -6.33 -12.79 -34.70
C ARG A 350 -5.35 -13.73 -33.97
N PRO A 351 -4.10 -13.85 -34.45
CA PRO A 351 -3.10 -14.67 -33.78
C PRO A 351 -2.79 -14.11 -32.40
N ILE A 352 -2.64 -15.00 -31.41
CA ILE A 352 -2.07 -14.67 -30.12
C ILE A 352 -0.60 -14.29 -30.33
N VAL A 353 -0.20 -13.12 -29.87
CA VAL A 353 1.20 -12.68 -29.94
C VAL A 353 1.97 -13.39 -28.84
N THR A 354 3.00 -14.15 -29.21
CA THR A 354 3.84 -14.87 -28.26
C THR A 354 5.27 -14.34 -28.28
N ARG A 355 5.89 -14.37 -27.11
CA ARG A 355 7.31 -14.11 -26.93
C ARG A 355 7.88 -15.18 -26.01
N VAL A 356 8.98 -15.79 -26.40
CA VAL A 356 9.76 -16.70 -25.56
C VAL A 356 10.86 -15.90 -24.88
N ASP A 357 10.91 -15.96 -23.55
CA ASP A 357 11.96 -15.36 -22.72
C ASP A 357 12.66 -16.45 -21.91
N THR A 358 13.97 -16.27 -21.68
CA THR A 358 14.76 -17.17 -20.83
C THR A 358 14.97 -16.56 -19.45
N ILE A 359 14.56 -17.28 -18.40
CA ILE A 359 14.82 -16.92 -17.00
C ILE A 359 16.02 -17.71 -16.53
N ARG A 360 17.11 -17.03 -16.16
CA ARG A 360 18.25 -17.62 -15.51
C ARG A 360 17.88 -17.99 -14.07
N VAL A 361 18.31 -19.18 -13.63
CA VAL A 361 17.91 -19.71 -12.31
C VAL A 361 19.15 -20.13 -11.54
N LYS A 362 19.38 -19.54 -10.36
CA LYS A 362 20.48 -19.93 -9.47
C LYS A 362 20.36 -21.39 -9.09
N GLY A 363 21.43 -22.15 -9.31
CA GLY A 363 21.50 -23.56 -8.94
C GLY A 363 20.71 -24.51 -9.83
N ALA A 364 20.16 -24.05 -10.97
CA ALA A 364 19.42 -24.86 -11.92
C ALA A 364 19.65 -24.40 -13.38
N ALA A 365 19.22 -25.22 -14.34
CA ALA A 365 19.21 -24.83 -15.74
C ALA A 365 18.27 -23.63 -15.98
N PRO A 366 18.60 -22.73 -16.92
CA PRO A 366 17.69 -21.67 -17.33
C PRO A 366 16.35 -22.24 -17.79
N ARG A 367 15.25 -21.49 -17.53
CA ARG A 367 13.92 -21.89 -17.94
C ARG A 367 13.40 -20.97 -19.04
N GLU A 368 12.94 -21.55 -20.13
CA GLU A 368 12.19 -20.85 -21.14
C GLU A 368 10.75 -20.69 -20.66
N VAL A 369 10.19 -19.47 -20.82
CA VAL A 369 8.82 -19.11 -20.51
C VAL A 369 8.18 -18.43 -21.69
N THR A 370 6.98 -18.88 -22.06
CA THR A 370 6.19 -18.22 -23.09
C THR A 370 5.32 -17.15 -22.46
N LEU A 371 5.47 -15.92 -22.94
CA LEU A 371 4.63 -14.77 -22.64
C LEU A 371 3.64 -14.59 -23.80
N ALA A 372 2.35 -14.52 -23.51
CA ALA A 372 1.30 -14.47 -24.52
C ALA A 372 0.44 -13.21 -24.31
N PHE A 373 0.00 -12.61 -25.42
CA PHE A 373 -0.71 -11.33 -25.41
C PHE A 373 -1.84 -11.30 -26.44
N THR A 374 -2.93 -10.63 -26.06
CA THR A 374 -3.97 -10.15 -26.99
C THR A 374 -3.90 -8.62 -27.08
N VAL A 375 -4.85 -8.02 -27.81
CA VAL A 375 -5.01 -6.55 -27.85
C VAL A 375 -5.34 -5.97 -26.46
N HIS A 376 -6.01 -6.75 -25.60
CA HIS A 376 -6.40 -6.33 -24.25
C HIS A 376 -5.24 -6.43 -23.24
N GLY A 377 -4.23 -7.22 -23.54
CA GLY A 377 -3.09 -7.32 -22.62
C GLY A 377 -2.49 -8.72 -22.51
N PRO A 378 -1.75 -8.95 -21.42
CA PRO A 378 -1.16 -10.27 -21.16
C PRO A 378 -2.24 -11.30 -20.87
N ILE A 379 -2.07 -12.49 -21.47
CA ILE A 379 -2.85 -13.68 -21.14
C ILE A 379 -2.26 -14.27 -19.86
N VAL A 380 -3.09 -14.36 -18.84
CA VAL A 380 -2.71 -14.89 -17.52
C VAL A 380 -3.09 -16.36 -17.36
N SER A 381 -4.11 -16.83 -18.07
CA SER A 381 -4.47 -18.25 -18.12
C SER A 381 -5.16 -18.62 -19.42
N ILE A 382 -5.09 -19.91 -19.77
CA ILE A 382 -5.76 -20.52 -20.92
C ILE A 382 -6.54 -21.73 -20.44
N ASP A 383 -7.85 -21.75 -20.74
CA ASP A 383 -8.75 -22.88 -20.51
C ASP A 383 -9.07 -23.53 -21.87
N THR A 384 -8.29 -24.55 -22.21
CA THR A 384 -8.43 -25.24 -23.50
C THR A 384 -9.73 -26.03 -23.61
N ALA A 385 -10.27 -26.50 -22.47
CA ALA A 385 -11.53 -27.24 -22.45
C ALA A 385 -12.73 -26.36 -22.84
N ARG A 386 -12.70 -25.07 -22.45
CA ARG A 386 -13.72 -24.08 -22.83
C ARG A 386 -13.30 -23.21 -23.99
N GLN A 387 -12.18 -23.48 -24.63
CA GLN A 387 -11.62 -22.68 -25.72
C GLN A 387 -11.61 -21.18 -25.39
N ARG A 388 -11.07 -20.82 -24.26
CA ARG A 388 -10.98 -19.43 -23.83
C ARG A 388 -9.64 -19.11 -23.13
N ALA A 389 -9.27 -17.84 -23.14
CA ALA A 389 -8.17 -17.33 -22.34
C ALA A 389 -8.64 -16.15 -21.49
N VAL A 390 -7.95 -15.90 -20.39
CA VAL A 390 -8.14 -14.71 -19.56
C VAL A 390 -6.99 -13.76 -19.83
N ALA A 391 -7.30 -12.56 -20.28
CA ALA A 391 -6.35 -11.46 -20.45
C ALA A 391 -6.67 -10.35 -19.43
N ILE A 392 -5.65 -9.63 -18.99
CA ILE A 392 -5.82 -8.49 -18.07
C ILE A 392 -5.40 -7.21 -18.78
N ARG A 393 -6.36 -6.28 -18.93
CA ARG A 393 -6.08 -4.92 -19.31
C ARG A 393 -5.83 -4.09 -18.07
N SER A 394 -4.67 -3.44 -18.02
CA SER A 394 -4.26 -2.64 -16.88
C SER A 394 -3.59 -1.36 -17.35
N VAL A 395 -3.83 -0.27 -16.64
CA VAL A 395 -3.19 1.03 -16.89
C VAL A 395 -1.67 1.01 -16.72
N HIS A 396 -1.09 -0.01 -16.07
CA HIS A 396 0.36 -0.18 -15.99
C HIS A 396 1.05 -0.24 -17.35
N ARG A 397 0.31 -0.51 -18.41
CA ARG A 397 0.83 -0.55 -19.78
C ARG A 397 0.74 0.79 -20.49
N GLU A 398 0.17 1.81 -19.86
CA GLU A 398 0.10 3.17 -20.41
C GLU A 398 1.38 3.95 -20.10
N PRO A 399 1.77 4.90 -20.99
CA PRO A 399 2.91 5.78 -20.74
C PRO A 399 2.67 6.64 -19.49
N GLY A 400 3.73 6.91 -18.72
CA GLY A 400 3.67 7.78 -17.55
C GLY A 400 3.17 7.10 -16.27
N THR A 401 3.08 5.78 -16.25
CA THR A 401 2.58 5.03 -15.09
C THR A 401 3.67 4.41 -14.22
N ALA A 402 4.94 4.82 -14.35
CA ALA A 402 5.95 4.51 -13.34
C ALA A 402 5.62 5.25 -12.05
N SER A 403 5.57 4.49 -10.94
CA SER A 403 5.10 5.01 -9.67
C SER A 403 5.98 6.14 -9.16
N TYR A 404 5.35 7.18 -8.64
CA TYR A 404 5.97 8.33 -7.94
C TYR A 404 6.88 9.25 -8.77
N LEU A 405 7.26 8.97 -10.00
CA LEU A 405 8.09 9.89 -10.79
C LEU A 405 7.42 11.26 -11.04
N ALA A 406 6.10 11.30 -11.01
CA ALA A 406 5.36 12.56 -11.08
C ALA A 406 5.53 13.45 -9.84
N SER A 407 6.05 12.93 -8.73
CA SER A 407 6.37 13.72 -7.52
C SER A 407 7.36 14.84 -7.81
N LEU A 408 8.28 14.67 -8.76
CA LEU A 408 9.22 15.71 -9.17
C LEU A 408 8.56 17.03 -9.61
N ALA A 409 7.34 16.96 -10.15
CA ALA A 409 6.55 18.17 -10.45
C ALA A 409 5.87 18.71 -9.19
N LEU A 410 5.44 17.84 -8.29
CA LEU A 410 4.80 18.17 -7.01
C LEU A 410 5.80 18.84 -6.06
N ASP A 411 7.02 18.32 -5.98
CA ASP A 411 8.12 18.85 -5.15
C ASP A 411 8.40 20.33 -5.40
N ARG A 412 8.12 20.82 -6.61
CA ARG A 412 8.33 22.21 -7.05
C ARG A 412 7.05 23.05 -7.11
N ALA A 413 5.89 22.46 -6.87
CA ALA A 413 4.63 23.19 -6.84
C ALA A 413 4.59 24.15 -5.65
N ARG A 414 4.12 25.38 -5.86
CA ARG A 414 4.11 26.44 -4.84
C ARG A 414 2.71 26.98 -4.58
N THR A 415 1.74 26.64 -5.43
CA THR A 415 0.37 27.14 -5.40
C THR A 415 -0.60 26.03 -5.77
N TRP A 416 -1.89 26.20 -5.41
CA TRP A 416 -2.94 25.27 -5.78
C TRP A 416 -3.01 25.00 -7.29
N PRO A 417 -2.95 25.98 -8.21
CA PRO A 417 -2.94 25.68 -9.64
C PRO A 417 -1.72 24.86 -10.08
N GLN A 418 -0.53 25.11 -9.52
CA GLN A 418 0.67 24.31 -9.83
C GLN A 418 0.56 22.89 -9.28
N PHE A 419 0.01 22.73 -8.07
CA PHE A 419 -0.31 21.41 -7.51
C PHE A 419 -1.29 20.64 -8.40
N GLN A 420 -2.38 21.26 -8.85
CA GLN A 420 -3.33 20.63 -9.76
C GLN A 420 -2.66 20.23 -11.09
N ALA A 421 -1.79 21.07 -11.65
CA ALA A 421 -1.05 20.75 -12.86
C ALA A 421 -0.08 19.57 -12.66
N ALA A 422 0.60 19.48 -11.51
CA ALA A 422 1.41 18.32 -11.15
C ALA A 422 0.55 17.04 -11.04
N MET A 423 -0.65 17.14 -10.45
CA MET A 423 -1.56 16.02 -10.30
C MET A 423 -2.11 15.49 -11.64
N THR A 424 -2.15 16.29 -12.72
CA THR A 424 -2.51 15.77 -14.05
C THR A 424 -1.47 14.80 -14.63
N ARG A 425 -0.24 14.81 -14.11
CA ARG A 425 0.86 13.90 -14.46
C ARG A 425 0.97 12.72 -13.50
N TRP A 426 0.29 12.76 -12.36
CA TRP A 426 0.25 11.69 -11.38
C TRP A 426 -0.71 10.60 -11.84
N LEU A 427 -0.24 9.61 -12.57
CA LEU A 427 -1.07 8.58 -13.18
C LEU A 427 -1.13 7.30 -12.31
N MET A 428 -0.06 7.02 -11.55
CA MET A 428 0.07 5.86 -10.67
C MET A 428 0.97 6.18 -9.47
N PRO A 429 0.73 5.55 -8.29
CA PRO A 429 -0.50 4.86 -7.92
C PRO A 429 -1.71 5.82 -7.84
N SER A 430 -2.94 5.27 -7.82
CA SER A 430 -4.12 6.12 -7.64
C SER A 430 -4.25 6.57 -6.19
N GLU A 431 -4.17 7.90 -5.96
CA GLU A 431 -4.06 8.45 -4.60
C GLU A 431 -5.02 9.62 -4.37
N ASN A 432 -5.53 9.71 -3.16
CA ASN A 432 -6.11 10.93 -2.61
C ASN A 432 -4.96 11.85 -2.18
N MET A 433 -4.63 12.85 -2.95
CA MET A 433 -3.60 13.81 -2.61
C MET A 433 -4.21 15.00 -1.88
N ILE A 434 -3.82 15.20 -0.62
CA ILE A 434 -4.18 16.41 0.14
C ILE A 434 -3.11 17.47 0.01
N TYR A 435 -3.52 18.71 0.17
CA TYR A 435 -2.74 19.93 -0.03
C TYR A 435 -3.00 20.92 1.09
N ALA A 436 -1.95 21.61 1.51
CA ALA A 436 -2.05 22.84 2.28
C ALA A 436 -0.98 23.82 1.82
N ASP A 437 -1.23 25.13 1.94
CA ASP A 437 -0.22 26.17 1.68
C ASP A 437 -0.09 27.16 2.84
N VAL A 438 1.04 27.88 2.84
CA VAL A 438 1.33 28.93 3.85
C VAL A 438 0.37 30.13 3.78
N ASP A 439 -0.40 30.25 2.70
CA ASP A 439 -1.44 31.29 2.55
C ASP A 439 -2.75 30.90 3.25
N GLY A 440 -2.83 29.66 3.77
CA GLY A 440 -3.95 29.16 4.58
C GLY A 440 -4.95 28.31 3.81
N ASN A 441 -4.69 28.01 2.55
CA ASN A 441 -5.56 27.18 1.74
C ASN A 441 -5.34 25.70 2.01
N ILE A 442 -6.42 24.91 1.88
CA ILE A 442 -6.39 23.46 1.94
C ILE A 442 -7.09 22.87 0.72
N GLY A 443 -6.64 21.72 0.25
CA GLY A 443 -7.20 21.10 -0.95
C GLY A 443 -7.05 19.58 -0.98
N TRP A 444 -7.76 18.97 -1.93
CA TRP A 444 -7.68 17.56 -2.25
C TRP A 444 -7.92 17.33 -3.73
N VAL A 445 -7.19 16.38 -4.31
CA VAL A 445 -7.38 15.87 -5.68
C VAL A 445 -7.27 14.36 -5.65
N ALA A 446 -8.19 13.65 -6.32
CA ALA A 446 -7.99 12.26 -6.65
C ALA A 446 -7.02 12.17 -7.83
N GLY A 447 -5.77 11.79 -7.57
CA GLY A 447 -4.74 11.58 -8.60
C GLY A 447 -4.78 10.16 -9.15
N GLY A 448 -4.58 10.00 -10.43
CA GLY A 448 -4.56 8.71 -11.12
C GLY A 448 -4.99 8.81 -12.56
N ILE A 449 -4.87 7.70 -13.30
CA ILE A 449 -5.42 7.55 -14.65
C ILE A 449 -6.67 6.67 -14.60
N MET A 450 -7.82 7.20 -14.99
CA MET A 450 -9.12 6.51 -14.92
C MET A 450 -9.59 6.15 -16.33
N PRO A 451 -9.74 4.86 -16.68
CA PRO A 451 -10.30 4.43 -17.96
C PRO A 451 -11.76 4.85 -18.12
N ARG A 452 -12.15 5.32 -19.30
CA ARG A 452 -13.57 5.50 -19.67
C ARG A 452 -14.11 4.20 -20.23
N ARG A 453 -15.20 3.72 -19.62
CA ARG A 453 -15.89 2.48 -19.97
C ARG A 453 -17.37 2.74 -20.21
N ARG A 454 -18.01 1.86 -21.00
CA ARG A 454 -19.47 1.81 -21.14
C ARG A 454 -20.14 0.83 -20.17
N TRP A 455 -19.34 0.06 -19.43
CA TRP A 455 -19.75 -0.89 -18.39
C TRP A 455 -19.20 -0.46 -17.04
N SER A 456 -19.55 -1.20 -15.98
CA SER A 456 -19.15 -0.82 -14.62
C SER A 456 -17.69 -1.10 -14.28
N GLY A 457 -17.04 -2.09 -14.90
CA GLY A 457 -15.75 -2.62 -14.47
C GLY A 457 -15.84 -3.61 -13.29
N MET A 458 -17.05 -3.99 -12.87
CA MET A 458 -17.22 -4.88 -11.71
C MET A 458 -17.22 -6.38 -12.06
N LEU A 459 -17.32 -6.72 -13.34
CA LEU A 459 -17.37 -8.09 -13.85
C LEU A 459 -16.47 -8.25 -15.06
N PRO A 460 -15.92 -9.44 -15.31
CA PRO A 460 -15.22 -9.75 -16.54
C PRO A 460 -16.08 -9.50 -17.77
N VAL A 461 -15.43 -9.12 -18.87
CA VAL A 461 -16.09 -8.77 -20.15
C VAL A 461 -15.56 -9.60 -21.30
N PRO A 462 -16.35 -9.78 -22.41
CA PRO A 462 -15.86 -10.51 -23.57
C PRO A 462 -14.74 -9.74 -24.28
N GLY A 463 -13.74 -10.48 -24.76
CA GLY A 463 -12.62 -9.95 -25.55
C GLY A 463 -12.89 -9.80 -27.05
N ASP A 464 -14.16 -9.80 -27.45
CA ASP A 464 -14.58 -9.77 -28.85
C ASP A 464 -14.57 -8.39 -29.52
N GLY A 465 -14.21 -7.34 -28.77
CA GLY A 465 -14.17 -5.94 -29.21
C GLY A 465 -15.46 -5.15 -28.97
N SER A 466 -16.45 -5.74 -28.27
CA SER A 466 -17.68 -5.04 -27.85
C SER A 466 -17.45 -4.17 -26.60
N HIS A 467 -16.45 -4.50 -25.79
CA HIS A 467 -16.12 -3.83 -24.54
C HIS A 467 -14.69 -3.25 -24.60
N GLU A 468 -14.57 -2.01 -25.06
CA GLU A 468 -13.28 -1.33 -25.19
C GLU A 468 -13.19 -0.08 -24.31
N TRP A 469 -11.99 0.20 -23.77
CA TRP A 469 -11.75 1.51 -23.16
C TRP A 469 -11.85 2.61 -24.21
N ASP A 470 -12.65 3.63 -23.93
CA ASP A 470 -12.82 4.81 -24.78
C ASP A 470 -11.95 5.96 -24.25
N GLY A 471 -10.64 5.71 -24.20
CA GLY A 471 -9.66 6.64 -23.62
C GLY A 471 -9.76 6.75 -22.08
N PHE A 472 -9.39 7.91 -21.57
CA PHE A 472 -9.28 8.17 -20.14
C PHE A 472 -10.02 9.43 -19.73
N VAL A 473 -10.43 9.50 -18.46
CA VAL A 473 -10.98 10.71 -17.86
C VAL A 473 -9.84 11.73 -17.74
N PRO A 474 -9.99 12.96 -18.30
CA PRO A 474 -8.96 13.99 -18.16
C PRO A 474 -8.68 14.27 -16.68
N GLY A 475 -7.40 14.38 -16.28
CA GLY A 475 -7.00 14.59 -14.89
C GLY A 475 -7.68 15.79 -14.24
N MET A 476 -7.92 16.87 -15.02
CA MET A 476 -8.68 18.05 -14.55
C MET A 476 -10.18 17.81 -14.34
N GLN A 477 -10.72 16.66 -14.72
CA GLN A 477 -12.11 16.26 -14.48
C GLN A 477 -12.24 15.26 -13.32
N LEU A 478 -11.12 14.73 -12.81
CA LEU A 478 -11.12 13.88 -11.61
C LEU A 478 -11.62 14.66 -10.39
N PRO A 479 -12.23 13.98 -9.40
CA PRO A 479 -12.84 14.66 -8.26
C PRO A 479 -11.81 15.41 -7.41
N ARG A 480 -12.21 16.56 -6.88
CA ARG A 480 -11.38 17.45 -6.07
C ARG A 480 -12.21 18.30 -5.13
N ALA A 481 -11.56 18.87 -4.13
CA ALA A 481 -12.11 19.87 -3.23
C ALA A 481 -11.05 20.95 -2.92
N TYR A 482 -11.51 22.18 -2.68
CA TYR A 482 -10.66 23.31 -2.31
C TYR A 482 -11.40 24.20 -1.32
N ASN A 483 -10.77 24.49 -0.18
CA ASN A 483 -11.27 25.33 0.89
C ASN A 483 -12.73 25.01 1.30
N PRO A 484 -13.07 23.76 1.65
CA PRO A 484 -14.45 23.42 2.01
C PRO A 484 -14.91 24.17 3.26
N ALA A 485 -16.22 24.44 3.33
CA ALA A 485 -16.83 25.16 4.45
C ALA A 485 -16.58 24.49 5.82
N ALA A 486 -16.46 23.17 5.86
CA ALA A 486 -16.12 22.42 7.07
C ALA A 486 -14.78 22.81 7.69
N GLY A 487 -13.87 23.41 6.90
CA GLY A 487 -12.52 23.81 7.35
C GLY A 487 -11.57 22.66 7.52
N TYR A 488 -11.87 21.47 6.98
CA TYR A 488 -10.97 20.33 6.90
C TYR A 488 -11.31 19.43 5.71
N ILE A 489 -10.36 18.62 5.33
CA ILE A 489 -10.52 17.49 4.40
C ILE A 489 -9.88 16.28 5.08
N ALA A 490 -10.56 15.12 5.02
CA ALA A 490 -10.05 13.89 5.61
C ALA A 490 -10.37 12.69 4.72
N THR A 491 -9.42 11.80 4.56
CA THR A 491 -9.61 10.51 3.88
C THR A 491 -9.10 9.34 4.73
N ALA A 492 -9.81 8.23 4.65
CA ALA A 492 -9.43 6.95 5.22
C ALA A 492 -9.78 5.82 4.23
N ASN A 493 -9.54 6.05 2.95
CA ASN A 493 -9.85 5.17 1.80
C ASN A 493 -11.37 4.90 1.64
N HIS A 494 -12.23 5.67 2.27
CA HIS A 494 -13.69 5.61 2.10
C HIS A 494 -14.12 6.34 0.83
N ASN A 495 -15.37 6.17 0.44
CA ASN A 495 -15.95 6.95 -0.65
C ASN A 495 -15.96 8.45 -0.29
N ILE A 496 -15.06 9.22 -0.90
CA ILE A 496 -14.89 10.67 -0.69
C ILE A 496 -15.45 11.49 -1.86
N LEU A 497 -16.14 10.85 -2.81
CA LEU A 497 -16.65 11.55 -3.97
C LEU A 497 -17.57 12.72 -3.55
N PRO A 498 -17.36 13.92 -4.12
CA PRO A 498 -18.25 15.06 -3.86
C PRO A 498 -19.70 14.76 -4.27
N ALA A 499 -20.64 15.32 -3.54
CA ALA A 499 -22.06 15.21 -3.89
C ALA A 499 -22.28 15.67 -5.34
N GLY A 500 -23.01 14.86 -6.12
CA GLY A 500 -23.29 15.13 -7.53
C GLY A 500 -22.16 14.83 -8.52
N TYR A 501 -21.03 14.29 -8.08
CA TYR A 501 -19.99 13.78 -8.99
C TYR A 501 -20.52 12.55 -9.73
N ARG A 502 -20.57 12.62 -11.08
CA ARG A 502 -21.34 11.66 -11.90
C ARG A 502 -20.53 10.49 -12.45
N THR A 503 -19.19 10.58 -12.44
CA THR A 503 -18.33 9.55 -13.00
C THR A 503 -17.71 8.73 -11.87
N PRO A 504 -18.27 7.56 -11.49
CA PRO A 504 -17.65 6.74 -10.46
C PRO A 504 -16.24 6.38 -10.85
N ILE A 505 -15.30 6.55 -9.93
CA ILE A 505 -13.90 6.17 -10.10
C ILE A 505 -13.60 4.81 -9.45
N SER A 506 -14.48 4.37 -8.58
CA SER A 506 -14.47 3.06 -7.92
C SER A 506 -15.88 2.70 -7.47
N TYR A 507 -16.11 1.42 -7.25
CA TYR A 507 -17.30 0.86 -6.58
C TYR A 507 -16.93 0.12 -5.29
N GLU A 508 -15.65 0.14 -4.94
CA GLU A 508 -15.09 -0.55 -3.77
C GLU A 508 -14.27 0.41 -2.92
N TRP A 509 -14.61 0.50 -1.65
CA TRP A 509 -13.98 1.42 -0.70
C TRP A 509 -13.67 0.69 0.60
N ALA A 510 -12.77 1.24 1.40
CA ALA A 510 -12.55 0.77 2.75
C ALA A 510 -13.78 1.01 3.64
N SER A 511 -13.88 0.27 4.74
CA SER A 511 -14.96 0.42 5.72
C SER A 511 -15.01 1.84 6.30
N ARG A 512 -16.19 2.26 6.72
CA ARG A 512 -16.44 3.64 7.22
C ARG A 512 -15.89 3.93 8.62
N TYR A 513 -15.45 2.93 9.38
CA TYR A 513 -15.20 3.09 10.83
C TYR A 513 -14.10 4.09 11.14
N ARG A 514 -12.98 4.05 10.38
CA ARG A 514 -11.87 5.00 10.54
C ARG A 514 -12.32 6.45 10.26
N ILE A 515 -12.95 6.68 9.13
CA ILE A 515 -13.37 8.03 8.75
C ILE A 515 -14.46 8.59 9.67
N VAL A 516 -15.39 7.76 10.17
CA VAL A 516 -16.37 8.18 11.18
C VAL A 516 -15.66 8.70 12.42
N ARG A 517 -14.65 7.98 12.91
CA ARG A 517 -13.89 8.42 14.09
C ARG A 517 -13.06 9.68 13.83
N VAL A 518 -12.40 9.78 12.67
CA VAL A 518 -11.66 10.99 12.28
C VAL A 518 -12.58 12.20 12.23
N ARG A 519 -13.76 12.09 11.60
CA ARG A 519 -14.75 13.19 11.54
C ARG A 519 -15.28 13.56 12.92
N GLU A 520 -15.58 12.59 13.77
CA GLU A 520 -16.03 12.80 15.15
C GLU A 520 -15.05 13.71 15.93
N VAL A 521 -13.73 13.52 15.72
CA VAL A 521 -12.70 14.35 16.33
C VAL A 521 -12.61 15.72 15.65
N LEU A 522 -12.56 15.75 14.31
CA LEU A 522 -12.35 17.01 13.55
C LEU A 522 -13.59 17.93 13.59
N ASP A 523 -14.80 17.41 13.81
CA ASP A 523 -16.04 18.17 13.98
C ASP A 523 -16.19 18.74 15.40
N ALA A 524 -15.44 18.20 16.37
CA ALA A 524 -15.48 18.70 17.74
C ALA A 524 -15.10 20.21 17.81
N PRO A 525 -15.72 20.96 18.73
CA PRO A 525 -15.38 22.36 18.93
C PRO A 525 -13.96 22.51 19.48
N GLY A 526 -13.30 23.62 19.14
CA GLY A 526 -11.93 23.92 19.58
C GLY A 526 -10.94 24.05 18.43
N THR A 527 -9.68 24.23 18.78
CA THR A 527 -8.56 24.33 17.85
C THR A 527 -7.59 23.18 18.06
N PHE A 528 -6.98 22.73 16.98
CA PHE A 528 -6.04 21.61 16.96
C PHE A 528 -4.58 22.08 17.03
N THR A 529 -3.76 21.25 17.62
CA THR A 529 -2.29 21.34 17.67
C THR A 529 -1.67 20.12 16.99
N VAL A 530 -0.36 20.14 16.78
CA VAL A 530 0.41 18.94 16.34
C VAL A 530 0.18 17.76 17.28
N ALA A 531 0.23 17.98 18.60
CA ALA A 531 0.00 16.93 19.59
C ALA A 531 -1.41 16.31 19.55
N ASP A 532 -2.44 17.07 19.13
CA ASP A 532 -3.78 16.52 18.90
C ASP A 532 -3.78 15.54 17.74
N PHE A 533 -3.01 15.82 16.71
CA PHE A 533 -2.89 14.96 15.52
C PHE A 533 -2.02 13.72 15.79
N GLU A 534 -0.98 13.84 16.62
CA GLU A 534 -0.25 12.67 17.15
C GLU A 534 -1.21 11.71 17.86
N ARG A 535 -2.08 12.23 18.75
CA ARG A 535 -3.09 11.44 19.44
C ARG A 535 -4.10 10.82 18.47
N LEU A 536 -4.56 11.57 17.45
CA LEU A 536 -5.54 11.07 16.49
C LEU A 536 -4.95 9.98 15.59
N GLN A 537 -3.68 10.08 15.18
CA GLN A 537 -3.01 9.01 14.42
C GLN A 537 -2.83 7.72 15.22
N HIS A 538 -2.93 7.78 16.53
CA HIS A 538 -2.87 6.62 17.44
C HIS A 538 -4.22 6.31 18.10
N ASP A 539 -5.32 6.90 17.61
CA ASP A 539 -6.63 6.65 18.19
C ASP A 539 -7.08 5.20 17.95
N ASP A 540 -7.15 4.45 19.04
CA ASP A 540 -7.47 3.03 19.09
C ASP A 540 -8.96 2.74 19.37
N ARG A 541 -9.82 3.77 19.37
CA ARG A 541 -11.25 3.61 19.59
C ARG A 541 -11.92 2.92 18.42
N SER A 542 -12.60 1.80 18.68
CA SER A 542 -13.23 0.96 17.67
C SER A 542 -14.71 1.30 17.48
N LYS A 543 -15.04 2.02 16.42
CA LYS A 543 -16.43 2.29 16.02
C LYS A 543 -17.17 1.00 15.62
N LEU A 544 -16.45 -0.02 15.18
CA LEU A 544 -17.02 -1.35 14.92
C LEU A 544 -17.43 -2.04 16.23
N ALA A 545 -16.60 -1.94 17.28
CA ALA A 545 -16.93 -2.49 18.59
C ALA A 545 -18.15 -1.80 19.20
N GLU A 546 -18.23 -0.47 19.12
CA GLU A 546 -19.39 0.31 19.55
C GLU A 546 -20.70 -0.16 18.86
N ALA A 547 -20.63 -0.56 17.59
CA ALA A 547 -21.78 -1.03 16.85
C ALA A 547 -22.20 -2.48 17.21
N LEU A 548 -21.23 -3.37 17.44
CA LEU A 548 -21.48 -4.81 17.56
C LEU A 548 -21.61 -5.29 19.02
N VAL A 549 -20.75 -4.82 19.92
CA VAL A 549 -20.64 -5.37 21.29
C VAL A 549 -21.93 -5.21 22.09
N PRO A 550 -22.64 -4.06 22.08
CA PRO A 550 -23.89 -3.92 22.79
C PRO A 550 -24.96 -4.93 22.34
N GLN A 551 -24.98 -5.27 21.06
CA GLN A 551 -25.92 -6.27 20.52
C GLN A 551 -25.58 -7.68 20.99
N VAL A 552 -24.29 -8.03 21.04
CA VAL A 552 -23.82 -9.34 21.57
C VAL A 552 -24.17 -9.47 23.05
N VAL A 553 -23.88 -8.44 23.87
CA VAL A 553 -24.18 -8.44 25.30
C VAL A 553 -25.69 -8.58 25.56
N ALA A 554 -26.51 -7.84 24.79
CA ALA A 554 -27.98 -7.94 24.90
C ALA A 554 -28.50 -9.32 24.48
N ALA A 555 -27.99 -9.93 23.42
CA ALA A 555 -28.35 -11.26 22.97
C ALA A 555 -27.95 -12.33 24.00
N ALA A 556 -26.73 -12.23 24.57
CA ALA A 556 -26.26 -13.11 25.62
C ALA A 556 -27.12 -12.98 26.90
N GLY A 557 -27.56 -11.77 27.26
CA GLY A 557 -28.49 -11.53 28.38
C GLY A 557 -29.83 -12.25 28.16
N ARG A 558 -30.42 -12.13 26.97
CA ARG A 558 -31.67 -12.84 26.61
C ARG A 558 -31.52 -14.36 26.63
N ALA A 559 -30.34 -14.86 26.33
CA ALA A 559 -30.02 -16.29 26.38
C ALA A 559 -29.66 -16.80 27.80
N GLY A 560 -29.76 -15.95 28.84
CA GLY A 560 -29.41 -16.34 30.21
C GLY A 560 -27.90 -16.44 30.48
N LEU A 561 -27.06 -15.89 29.56
CA LEU A 561 -25.59 -16.01 29.62
C LEU A 561 -24.93 -14.73 30.21
N GLY A 562 -25.70 -13.76 30.70
CA GLY A 562 -25.19 -12.47 31.19
C GLY A 562 -24.19 -12.58 32.36
N GLY A 563 -24.24 -13.69 33.11
CA GLY A 563 -23.30 -13.97 34.20
C GLY A 563 -21.94 -14.51 33.76
N ARG A 564 -21.76 -14.86 32.48
CA ARG A 564 -20.48 -15.39 31.97
C ARG A 564 -19.40 -14.31 31.92
N GLU A 565 -18.21 -14.69 32.25
CA GLU A 565 -17.09 -13.72 32.38
C GLU A 565 -16.74 -13.02 31.07
N GLU A 566 -16.85 -13.70 29.93
CA GLU A 566 -16.63 -13.07 28.61
C GLU A 566 -17.70 -12.02 28.27
N VAL A 567 -18.94 -12.21 28.76
CA VAL A 567 -20.00 -11.21 28.60
C VAL A 567 -19.75 -10.01 29.49
N LYS A 568 -19.35 -10.23 30.76
CA LYS A 568 -18.97 -9.17 31.69
C LYS A 568 -17.78 -8.37 31.17
N LEU A 569 -16.75 -9.06 30.62
CA LEU A 569 -15.58 -8.44 30.02
C LEU A 569 -15.97 -7.48 28.89
N LEU A 570 -16.83 -7.93 27.97
CA LEU A 570 -17.32 -7.09 26.88
C LEU A 570 -18.22 -5.95 27.35
N ALA A 571 -19.09 -6.21 28.34
CA ALA A 571 -20.02 -5.21 28.88
C ALA A 571 -19.31 -4.05 29.61
N ALA A 572 -18.15 -4.32 30.21
CA ALA A 572 -17.33 -3.33 30.92
C ALA A 572 -16.33 -2.60 30.02
N TRP A 573 -16.22 -3.00 28.75
CA TRP A 573 -15.21 -2.46 27.85
C TRP A 573 -15.56 -1.09 27.29
N ASP A 574 -14.58 -0.19 27.23
CA ASP A 574 -14.66 1.18 26.74
C ASP A 574 -14.52 1.30 25.19
N PHE A 575 -14.48 0.17 24.51
CA PHE A 575 -14.30 0.04 23.05
C PHE A 575 -12.95 0.55 22.51
N ARG A 576 -11.94 0.67 23.38
CA ARG A 576 -10.56 0.95 22.95
C ARG A 576 -9.79 -0.34 22.74
N MET A 577 -9.20 -0.47 21.58
CA MET A 577 -8.29 -1.58 21.25
C MET A 577 -6.92 -1.36 21.90
N SER A 578 -6.93 -1.06 23.21
CA SER A 578 -5.72 -0.77 23.96
C SER A 578 -4.88 -2.04 24.20
N ARG A 579 -3.56 -1.90 24.07
CA ARG A 579 -2.60 -3.00 24.29
C ARG A 579 -2.67 -3.62 25.68
N ASP A 580 -3.17 -2.89 26.68
CA ASP A 580 -3.19 -3.30 28.06
C ASP A 580 -4.49 -4.01 28.51
N GLN A 581 -5.49 -4.09 27.63
CA GLN A 581 -6.81 -4.66 27.91
C GLN A 581 -6.97 -6.07 27.29
N GLN A 582 -7.89 -6.89 27.86
CA GLN A 582 -8.21 -8.24 27.39
C GLN A 582 -9.39 -8.27 26.41
N ALA A 583 -10.38 -7.38 26.58
CA ALA A 583 -11.55 -7.32 25.73
C ALA A 583 -11.23 -7.18 24.23
N PRO A 584 -10.20 -6.41 23.81
CA PRO A 584 -9.77 -6.34 22.41
C PRO A 584 -9.42 -7.70 21.80
N THR A 585 -8.74 -8.57 22.53
CA THR A 585 -8.37 -9.92 22.04
C THR A 585 -9.61 -10.76 21.76
N LEU A 586 -10.58 -10.73 22.67
CA LEU A 586 -11.87 -11.42 22.45
C LEU A 586 -12.64 -10.80 21.27
N PHE A 587 -12.66 -9.47 21.17
CA PHE A 587 -13.35 -8.77 20.07
C PHE A 587 -12.72 -9.04 18.70
N ALA A 588 -11.40 -9.13 18.62
CA ALA A 588 -10.68 -9.46 17.39
C ALA A 588 -11.05 -10.86 16.85
N ALA A 589 -11.43 -11.81 17.71
CA ALA A 589 -12.00 -13.10 17.32
C ALA A 589 -13.51 -13.00 17.05
N LEU A 590 -14.23 -12.18 17.81
CA LEU A 590 -15.70 -12.09 17.81
C LEU A 590 -16.25 -11.45 16.53
N ALA A 591 -15.72 -10.31 16.11
CA ALA A 591 -16.27 -9.59 14.96
C ALA A 591 -16.24 -10.44 13.66
N PRO A 592 -15.12 -11.08 13.28
CA PRO A 592 -15.12 -12.02 12.15
C PRO A 592 -16.04 -13.24 12.36
N ALA A 593 -16.20 -13.72 13.61
CA ALA A 593 -17.09 -14.85 13.88
C ALA A 593 -18.57 -14.49 13.69
N ILE A 594 -18.99 -13.27 14.09
CA ILE A 594 -20.35 -12.77 13.82
C ILE A 594 -20.59 -12.72 12.32
N TYR A 595 -19.66 -12.14 11.55
CA TYR A 595 -19.79 -12.09 10.10
C TYR A 595 -19.89 -13.48 9.47
N ARG A 596 -19.00 -14.41 9.84
CA ARG A 596 -19.04 -15.79 9.32
C ARG A 596 -20.36 -16.47 9.60
N ARG A 597 -20.91 -16.37 10.81
CA ARG A 597 -22.20 -16.97 11.15
C ARG A 597 -23.35 -16.34 10.38
N ALA A 598 -23.36 -15.01 10.26
CA ALA A 598 -24.38 -14.30 9.50
C ALA A 598 -24.36 -14.68 8.02
N ILE A 599 -23.20 -14.65 7.38
CA ILE A 599 -23.07 -14.94 5.94
C ILE A 599 -23.29 -16.44 5.63
N THR A 600 -22.86 -17.34 6.52
CA THR A 600 -23.14 -18.77 6.37
C THR A 600 -24.63 -19.06 6.51
N ARG A 601 -25.32 -18.35 7.38
CA ARG A 601 -26.78 -18.46 7.51
C ARG A 601 -27.49 -17.91 6.29
N GLU A 602 -27.05 -16.76 5.78
CA GLU A 602 -27.62 -16.13 4.58
C GLU A 602 -27.46 -17.00 3.33
N LEU A 603 -26.37 -17.73 3.25
CA LEU A 603 -25.98 -18.57 2.11
C LEU A 603 -26.07 -20.07 2.44
N GLN A 604 -26.95 -20.48 3.37
CA GLN A 604 -27.06 -21.88 3.78
C GLN A 604 -27.43 -22.83 2.63
N ASP A 605 -28.13 -22.32 1.62
CA ASP A 605 -28.52 -23.01 0.38
C ASP A 605 -27.40 -23.03 -0.68
N HIS A 606 -26.34 -22.23 -0.49
CA HIS A 606 -25.18 -22.12 -1.39
C HIS A 606 -23.85 -22.20 -0.62
N PRO A 607 -23.48 -23.37 -0.07
CA PRO A 607 -22.29 -23.50 0.78
C PRO A 607 -20.98 -23.17 0.08
N GLU A 608 -20.92 -23.31 -1.26
CA GLU A 608 -19.75 -22.92 -2.04
C GLU A 608 -19.58 -21.40 -2.08
N ALA A 609 -20.64 -20.66 -2.35
CA ALA A 609 -20.62 -19.19 -2.29
C ALA A 609 -20.29 -18.70 -0.88
N SER A 610 -20.84 -19.34 0.16
CA SER A 610 -20.50 -19.01 1.55
C SER A 610 -19.00 -19.13 1.82
N ARG A 611 -18.35 -20.21 1.37
CA ARG A 611 -16.90 -20.38 1.53
C ARG A 611 -16.06 -19.26 0.87
N LEU A 612 -16.50 -18.76 -0.28
CA LEU A 612 -15.82 -17.69 -1.00
C LEU A 612 -15.81 -16.36 -0.23
N VAL A 613 -16.86 -16.10 0.54
CA VAL A 613 -17.03 -14.78 1.22
C VAL A 613 -16.88 -14.85 2.74
N ALA A 614 -16.84 -16.03 3.36
CA ALA A 614 -16.86 -16.19 4.82
C ALA A 614 -15.76 -15.42 5.59
N ASN A 615 -14.61 -15.15 4.95
CA ASN A 615 -13.50 -14.47 5.56
C ASN A 615 -13.30 -13.01 5.05
N ARG A 616 -14.27 -12.47 4.30
CA ARG A 616 -14.14 -11.11 3.75
C ARG A 616 -14.41 -10.01 4.77
N ALA A 617 -15.15 -10.32 5.84
CA ALA A 617 -15.46 -9.36 6.92
C ALA A 617 -16.14 -8.07 6.41
N GLU A 618 -17.16 -8.22 5.54
CA GLU A 618 -17.97 -7.11 5.00
C GLU A 618 -18.88 -6.54 6.09
N TYR A 619 -18.31 -5.79 7.02
CA TYR A 619 -19.04 -5.31 8.20
C TYR A 619 -20.19 -4.35 7.85
N GLY A 620 -20.10 -3.60 6.77
CA GLY A 620 -21.23 -2.77 6.29
C GLY A 620 -22.43 -3.61 5.85
N TRP A 621 -22.21 -4.79 5.25
CA TRP A 621 -23.25 -5.76 4.98
C TRP A 621 -23.77 -6.38 6.30
N LEU A 622 -22.87 -6.75 7.22
CA LEU A 622 -23.25 -7.33 8.52
C LEU A 622 -24.16 -6.41 9.33
N GLU A 623 -23.87 -5.11 9.38
CA GLU A 623 -24.72 -4.13 10.07
C GLU A 623 -26.14 -4.11 9.46
N LYS A 624 -26.27 -4.13 8.15
CA LYS A 624 -27.57 -4.21 7.46
C LYS A 624 -28.28 -5.51 7.77
N TRP A 625 -27.57 -6.62 7.79
CA TRP A 625 -28.14 -7.93 8.14
C TRP A 625 -28.64 -7.95 9.59
N LEU A 626 -27.89 -7.41 10.54
CA LEU A 626 -28.29 -7.29 11.94
C LEU A 626 -29.49 -6.34 12.14
N ALA A 627 -29.63 -5.30 11.32
CA ALA A 627 -30.70 -4.34 11.33
C ALA A 627 -31.96 -4.82 10.54
N ASN A 628 -31.88 -5.93 9.81
CA ASN A 628 -32.97 -6.40 8.96
C ASN A 628 -34.15 -6.93 9.82
N GLU A 629 -35.24 -6.18 9.81
CA GLU A 629 -36.46 -6.50 10.58
C GLU A 629 -37.19 -7.75 10.07
N SER A 630 -36.98 -8.16 8.82
CA SER A 630 -37.54 -9.41 8.29
C SER A 630 -36.93 -10.66 8.90
N LEU A 631 -35.73 -10.57 9.47
CA LEU A 631 -35.09 -11.64 10.23
C LEU A 631 -35.65 -11.66 11.66
N SER A 632 -36.01 -12.85 12.15
CA SER A 632 -36.45 -12.99 13.53
C SER A 632 -35.33 -12.58 14.51
N ARG A 633 -35.72 -11.99 15.65
CA ARG A 633 -34.76 -11.66 16.71
C ARG A 633 -33.99 -12.92 17.18
N ALA A 634 -34.70 -14.03 17.34
CA ALA A 634 -34.09 -15.30 17.76
C ALA A 634 -32.99 -15.76 16.81
N MET A 635 -33.15 -15.55 15.50
CA MET A 635 -32.13 -15.89 14.50
C MET A 635 -30.88 -15.03 14.66
N ARG A 636 -31.03 -13.71 14.81
CA ARG A 636 -29.91 -12.79 15.07
C ARG A 636 -29.21 -13.11 16.39
N ASP A 637 -29.97 -13.35 17.46
CA ASP A 637 -29.42 -13.70 18.77
C ASP A 637 -28.64 -15.01 18.72
N THR A 638 -29.15 -16.03 17.99
CA THR A 638 -28.42 -17.30 17.78
C THR A 638 -27.08 -17.08 17.08
N ALA A 639 -27.02 -16.22 16.08
CA ALA A 639 -25.76 -15.89 15.39
C ALA A 639 -24.78 -15.16 16.31
N LEU A 640 -25.24 -14.17 17.08
CA LEU A 640 -24.43 -13.38 17.99
C LEU A 640 -23.88 -14.22 19.18
N VAL A 641 -24.74 -15.00 19.82
CA VAL A 641 -24.35 -15.88 20.94
C VAL A 641 -23.42 -17.00 20.48
N GLY A 642 -23.74 -17.60 19.33
CA GLY A 642 -22.87 -18.60 18.73
C GLY A 642 -21.50 -18.05 18.36
N ALA A 643 -21.43 -16.81 17.82
CA ALA A 643 -20.16 -16.16 17.53
C ALA A 643 -19.33 -15.88 18.80
N LEU A 644 -19.96 -15.48 19.91
CA LEU A 644 -19.30 -15.31 21.19
C LEU A 644 -18.69 -16.63 21.69
N THR A 645 -19.43 -17.74 21.54
CA THR A 645 -18.95 -19.07 21.90
C THR A 645 -17.74 -19.47 21.04
N ASP A 646 -17.80 -19.26 19.72
CA ASP A 646 -16.69 -19.56 18.81
C ASP A 646 -15.45 -18.70 19.13
N ALA A 647 -15.65 -17.40 19.35
CA ALA A 647 -14.58 -16.48 19.68
C ALA A 647 -13.89 -16.85 21.00
N THR A 648 -14.68 -17.13 22.04
CA THR A 648 -14.15 -17.58 23.34
C THR A 648 -13.36 -18.88 23.20
N ALA A 649 -13.88 -19.84 22.44
CA ALA A 649 -13.18 -21.10 22.16
C ALA A 649 -11.88 -20.88 21.37
N ASP A 650 -11.87 -19.99 20.39
CA ASP A 650 -10.67 -19.67 19.62
C ASP A 650 -9.59 -19.04 20.48
N VAL A 651 -9.94 -18.02 21.27
CA VAL A 651 -9.00 -17.35 22.18
C VAL A 651 -8.48 -18.32 23.24
N THR A 652 -9.36 -19.11 23.85
CA THR A 652 -8.98 -20.14 24.84
C THR A 652 -8.03 -21.19 24.25
N ARG A 653 -8.29 -21.66 23.06
CA ARG A 653 -7.42 -22.64 22.38
C ARG A 653 -6.02 -22.07 22.12
N ARG A 654 -5.92 -20.79 21.78
CA ARG A 654 -4.64 -20.12 21.47
C ARG A 654 -3.86 -19.67 22.69
N LEU A 655 -4.54 -19.16 23.72
CA LEU A 655 -3.94 -18.45 24.83
C LEU A 655 -4.17 -19.15 26.19
N GLY A 656 -5.00 -20.21 26.23
CA GLY A 656 -5.40 -20.91 27.43
C GLY A 656 -6.55 -20.23 28.17
N ASN A 657 -6.96 -20.84 29.31
CA ASN A 657 -8.07 -20.36 30.13
C ASN A 657 -7.71 -19.15 31.02
N ASP A 658 -6.43 -18.90 31.22
CA ASP A 658 -5.94 -17.79 32.01
C ASP A 658 -6.15 -16.46 31.26
N ARG A 659 -7.14 -15.68 31.67
CA ARG A 659 -7.48 -14.42 31.01
C ARG A 659 -6.45 -13.32 31.22
N ALA A 660 -5.58 -13.42 32.22
CA ALA A 660 -4.46 -12.49 32.33
C ALA A 660 -3.55 -12.51 31.10
N LYS A 661 -3.51 -13.65 30.38
CA LYS A 661 -2.78 -13.83 29.13
C LYS A 661 -3.52 -13.32 27.87
N TRP A 662 -4.72 -12.80 28.03
CA TRP A 662 -5.53 -12.29 26.91
C TRP A 662 -5.26 -10.80 26.62
N ARG A 663 -4.24 -10.20 27.23
CA ARG A 663 -3.90 -8.80 26.92
C ARG A 663 -3.60 -8.64 25.45
N TRP A 664 -4.21 -7.62 24.85
CA TRP A 664 -4.10 -7.40 23.40
C TRP A 664 -2.66 -7.23 22.94
N GLY A 665 -1.87 -6.42 23.63
CA GLY A 665 -0.48 -6.16 23.31
C GLY A 665 0.47 -7.35 23.46
N ASP A 666 0.04 -8.44 24.12
CA ASP A 666 0.85 -9.66 24.24
C ASP A 666 0.71 -10.54 22.99
N VAL A 667 -0.37 -10.37 22.23
CA VAL A 667 -0.66 -11.12 21.00
C VAL A 667 -0.64 -10.26 19.75
N HIS A 668 -0.99 -8.98 19.87
CA HIS A 668 -1.00 -8.01 18.79
C HIS A 668 0.35 -7.31 18.72
N VAL A 669 1.27 -7.94 18.03
CA VAL A 669 2.66 -7.48 17.89
C VAL A 669 3.00 -7.25 16.42
N ALA A 670 3.79 -6.22 16.15
CA ALA A 670 4.48 -6.03 14.88
C ALA A 670 5.80 -6.80 14.90
N VAL A 671 6.10 -7.52 13.83
CA VAL A 671 7.30 -8.37 13.73
C VAL A 671 8.16 -7.86 12.57
N PHE A 672 9.44 -7.70 12.82
CA PHE A 672 10.41 -7.16 11.86
C PHE A 672 11.49 -8.20 11.55
N ASN A 673 11.10 -9.25 10.85
CA ASN A 673 12.04 -10.29 10.44
C ASN A 673 12.89 -9.78 9.27
N HIS A 674 14.19 -10.05 9.34
CA HIS A 674 15.08 -9.80 8.22
C HIS A 674 14.85 -10.89 7.12
N PRO A 675 14.77 -10.52 5.83
CA PRO A 675 14.37 -11.46 4.78
C PRO A 675 15.29 -12.68 4.60
N LEU A 676 16.56 -12.58 5.00
CA LEU A 676 17.53 -13.63 4.73
C LEU A 676 18.16 -14.27 5.99
N SER A 677 18.16 -13.58 7.12
CA SER A 677 18.88 -14.08 8.31
C SER A 677 18.23 -13.64 9.62
N SER A 678 17.83 -14.60 10.47
CA SER A 678 17.32 -14.32 11.82
C SER A 678 18.32 -13.60 12.72
N ARG A 679 19.61 -13.62 12.39
CA ARG A 679 20.65 -12.84 13.07
C ARG A 679 20.34 -11.33 13.05
N TYR A 680 19.62 -10.86 12.06
CA TYR A 680 19.30 -9.46 11.82
C TYR A 680 17.81 -9.15 12.09
N ASP A 681 17.06 -10.10 12.65
CA ASP A 681 15.68 -9.86 13.09
C ASP A 681 15.67 -8.83 14.22
N LEU A 682 14.60 -8.06 14.28
CA LEU A 682 14.41 -7.06 15.33
C LEU A 682 13.35 -7.54 16.32
N PRO A 683 13.37 -7.05 17.57
CA PRO A 683 12.37 -7.40 18.57
C PRO A 683 10.95 -7.11 18.08
N ALA A 684 10.02 -8.01 18.41
CA ALA A 684 8.60 -7.76 18.20
C ALA A 684 8.13 -6.60 19.08
N VAL A 685 7.24 -5.78 18.53
CA VAL A 685 6.73 -4.56 19.19
C VAL A 685 5.25 -4.73 19.49
N SER A 686 4.88 -4.59 20.76
CA SER A 686 3.49 -4.59 21.23
C SER A 686 2.70 -3.41 20.66
N ARG A 687 1.49 -3.65 20.12
CA ARG A 687 0.66 -2.63 19.48
C ARG A 687 -0.76 -2.60 20.04
N GLY A 688 -1.37 -1.43 20.01
CA GLY A 688 -2.81 -1.23 20.17
C GLY A 688 -3.51 -1.16 18.80
N GLY A 689 -4.80 -0.84 18.79
CA GLY A 689 -5.59 -0.68 17.57
C GLY A 689 -5.94 -2.01 16.88
N ASP A 690 -6.57 -1.90 15.73
CA ASP A 690 -6.84 -2.95 14.74
C ASP A 690 -6.99 -2.34 13.34
N GLY A 691 -7.37 -3.14 12.32
CA GLY A 691 -7.57 -2.64 10.95
C GLY A 691 -8.74 -1.66 10.78
N ASN A 692 -9.64 -1.52 11.75
CA ASN A 692 -10.82 -0.65 11.71
C ASN A 692 -10.71 0.59 12.62
N THR A 693 -9.65 0.70 13.41
CA THR A 693 -9.33 1.91 14.20
C THR A 693 -8.49 2.89 13.38
N VAL A 694 -8.47 4.17 13.76
CA VAL A 694 -7.60 5.18 13.10
C VAL A 694 -6.14 4.79 13.20
N TYR A 695 -5.73 4.19 14.31
CA TYR A 695 -4.39 3.65 14.53
C TYR A 695 -3.96 2.60 13.49
N ALA A 696 -4.92 1.89 12.89
CA ALA A 696 -4.80 1.01 11.73
C ALA A 696 -3.63 0.00 11.80
N THR A 697 -3.71 -0.90 12.76
CA THR A 697 -2.73 -1.97 12.99
C THR A 697 -3.27 -3.33 12.53
N GLY A 698 -3.66 -3.41 11.27
CA GLY A 698 -4.30 -4.59 10.69
C GLY A 698 -3.35 -5.78 10.50
N GLY A 699 -3.92 -6.99 10.44
CA GLY A 699 -3.15 -8.20 10.16
C GLY A 699 -3.93 -9.49 10.39
N ALA A 700 -3.22 -10.60 10.39
CA ALA A 700 -3.78 -11.94 10.57
C ALA A 700 -3.26 -12.60 11.85
N ASN A 701 -4.03 -13.56 12.38
CA ASN A 701 -3.65 -14.34 13.57
C ASN A 701 -3.28 -13.46 14.77
N TYR A 702 -4.00 -12.36 14.95
CA TYR A 702 -3.79 -11.31 15.95
C TYR A 702 -2.50 -10.48 15.78
N ARG A 703 -1.59 -10.80 14.90
CA ARG A 703 -0.35 -10.05 14.66
C ARG A 703 -0.59 -8.88 13.72
N GLN A 704 0.11 -7.78 13.95
CA GLN A 704 0.13 -6.68 13.00
C GLN A 704 1.01 -7.05 11.79
N GLY A 705 0.42 -7.13 10.61
CA GLY A 705 1.12 -7.36 9.34
C GLY A 705 1.19 -6.10 8.47
N SER A 706 0.24 -5.17 8.68
CA SER A 706 0.17 -3.91 7.94
C SER A 706 -0.19 -2.75 8.88
N GLY A 707 0.01 -1.52 8.39
CA GLY A 707 -0.31 -0.31 9.13
C GLY A 707 0.65 0.82 8.84
N ALA A 708 0.61 1.87 9.65
CA ALA A 708 1.43 3.06 9.50
C ALA A 708 2.87 2.81 9.97
N SER A 709 3.74 2.35 9.05
CA SER A 709 5.18 2.30 9.29
C SER A 709 5.83 3.69 9.22
N PHE A 710 5.19 4.61 8.50
CA PHE A 710 5.54 6.01 8.37
C PHE A 710 4.35 6.87 8.78
N ARG A 711 4.59 7.98 9.49
CA ARG A 711 3.62 9.02 9.82
C ARG A 711 4.28 10.38 9.72
N GLU A 712 3.52 11.37 9.28
CA GLU A 712 3.95 12.77 9.34
C GLU A 712 2.82 13.68 9.81
N ILE A 713 3.19 14.78 10.44
CA ILE A 713 2.33 15.90 10.82
C ILE A 713 3.08 17.16 10.48
N ILE A 714 2.60 17.90 9.50
CA ILE A 714 3.27 19.11 8.96
C ILE A 714 2.56 20.35 9.51
N ASP A 715 3.32 21.18 10.23
CA ASP A 715 2.86 22.46 10.78
C ASP A 715 3.26 23.62 9.83
N LEU A 716 2.28 24.19 9.12
CA LEU A 716 2.55 25.28 8.19
C LEU A 716 2.81 26.64 8.86
N ALA A 717 2.70 26.71 10.18
CA ALA A 717 3.13 27.91 10.91
C ALA A 717 4.64 27.94 11.14
N ASP A 718 5.26 26.78 11.28
CA ASP A 718 6.69 26.61 11.48
C ASP A 718 7.10 25.20 11.03
N TRP A 719 7.82 25.10 9.93
CA TRP A 719 8.23 23.85 9.33
C TRP A 719 9.06 22.98 10.28
N ASP A 720 9.89 23.58 11.14
CA ASP A 720 10.74 22.87 12.11
C ASP A 720 9.96 22.28 13.30
N ARG A 721 8.66 22.58 13.42
CA ARG A 721 7.73 21.96 14.36
C ARG A 721 6.98 20.76 13.78
N SER A 722 7.20 20.48 12.51
CA SER A 722 6.66 19.29 11.86
C SER A 722 7.26 18.03 12.49
N MET A 723 6.45 17.00 12.60
CA MET A 723 6.80 15.75 13.28
C MET A 723 6.68 14.57 12.34
N VAL A 724 7.58 13.60 12.47
CA VAL A 724 7.61 12.41 11.63
C VAL A 724 7.99 11.18 12.45
N THR A 725 7.58 10.01 12.01
CA THR A 725 8.11 8.73 12.47
C THR A 725 8.24 7.77 11.29
N ASN A 726 9.22 6.88 11.34
CA ASN A 726 9.44 5.81 10.38
C ASN A 726 9.97 4.58 11.12
N VAL A 727 9.82 3.38 10.55
CA VAL A 727 10.27 2.14 11.21
C VAL A 727 10.81 1.14 10.19
N PRO A 728 11.87 0.39 10.53
CA PRO A 728 12.62 0.39 11.80
C PRO A 728 13.74 1.42 11.86
N GLY A 729 14.21 1.95 10.73
CA GLY A 729 15.28 2.93 10.63
C GLY A 729 15.53 3.37 9.19
N GLN A 730 16.43 4.32 8.99
CA GLN A 730 16.74 4.86 7.67
C GLN A 730 17.66 3.93 6.86
N SER A 731 18.52 3.15 7.48
CA SER A 731 19.41 2.22 6.79
C SER A 731 18.84 0.81 6.73
N ALA A 732 19.10 0.11 5.61
CA ALA A 732 18.85 -1.32 5.46
C ALA A 732 20.06 -2.17 5.86
N ASP A 733 21.24 -1.60 6.04
CA ASP A 733 22.44 -2.32 6.41
C ASP A 733 22.42 -2.63 7.93
N PRO A 734 22.41 -3.92 8.34
CA PRO A 734 22.39 -4.29 9.75
C PRO A 734 23.60 -3.79 10.57
N ARG A 735 24.66 -3.34 9.91
CA ARG A 735 25.85 -2.76 10.55
C ARG A 735 25.71 -1.28 10.88
N SER A 736 24.71 -0.62 10.27
CA SER A 736 24.47 0.81 10.48
C SER A 736 23.83 1.10 11.84
N PRO A 737 24.20 2.19 12.53
CA PRO A 737 23.48 2.67 13.70
C PRO A 737 22.01 2.97 13.39
N HIS A 738 21.69 3.40 12.15
CA HIS A 738 20.34 3.72 11.70
C HIS A 738 19.55 2.53 11.13
N TYR A 739 19.94 1.32 11.47
CA TYR A 739 19.18 0.11 11.07
C TYR A 739 17.89 -0.07 11.83
N LYS A 740 17.89 0.30 13.14
CA LYS A 740 16.80 0.03 14.08
C LYS A 740 16.55 1.15 15.11
N ASP A 741 17.24 2.26 15.01
CA ASP A 741 17.20 3.36 15.98
C ASP A 741 15.83 4.02 16.12
N LEU A 742 14.98 3.94 15.09
CA LEU A 742 13.61 4.47 15.11
C LEU A 742 12.56 3.47 15.65
N LEU A 743 12.95 2.20 15.89
CA LEU A 743 12.01 1.15 16.31
C LEU A 743 11.35 1.46 17.65
N GLU A 744 12.12 1.93 18.63
CA GLU A 744 11.61 2.26 19.96
C GLU A 744 10.70 3.49 19.94
N LEU A 745 11.04 4.53 19.18
CA LEU A 745 10.18 5.71 19.00
C LEU A 745 8.82 5.30 18.43
N TRP A 746 8.83 4.58 17.29
CA TRP A 746 7.61 4.11 16.65
C TRP A 746 6.80 3.16 17.55
N GLY A 747 7.48 2.26 18.26
CA GLY A 747 6.86 1.28 19.18
C GLY A 747 6.16 1.92 20.37
N ASN A 748 6.64 3.08 20.81
CA ASN A 748 6.08 3.87 21.91
C ASN A 748 5.19 5.03 21.41
N ASP A 749 4.76 4.99 20.14
CA ASP A 749 3.86 5.96 19.54
C ASP A 749 4.41 7.40 19.59
N ARG A 750 5.73 7.54 19.48
CA ARG A 750 6.45 8.82 19.51
C ARG A 750 6.97 9.21 18.13
N TYR A 751 7.21 10.49 17.97
CA TYR A 751 7.72 11.14 16.77
C TYR A 751 9.06 11.80 17.03
N PHE A 752 9.73 12.16 15.94
CA PHE A 752 10.89 13.04 15.96
C PHE A 752 10.66 14.25 15.03
N PRO A 753 11.34 15.39 15.24
CA PRO A 753 11.17 16.57 14.42
C PRO A 753 11.61 16.32 12.96
N LEU A 754 10.80 16.71 12.00
CA LEU A 754 11.19 16.77 10.58
C LEU A 754 11.89 18.12 10.34
N VAL A 755 13.16 18.23 10.74
CA VAL A 755 13.90 19.48 10.70
C VAL A 755 14.17 19.94 9.27
N PHE A 756 13.87 21.20 8.99
CA PHE A 756 13.88 21.77 7.64
C PHE A 756 14.81 22.97 7.46
N SER A 757 14.79 23.94 8.40
CA SER A 757 15.65 25.11 8.31
C SER A 757 17.12 24.73 8.45
N ARG A 758 18.00 25.42 7.72
CA ARG A 758 19.44 25.15 7.76
C ARG A 758 19.99 25.18 9.19
N ALA A 759 19.52 26.11 10.00
CA ALA A 759 19.96 26.25 11.39
C ALA A 759 19.60 25.07 12.24
N ARG A 760 18.37 24.55 12.08
CA ARG A 760 17.93 23.35 12.83
C ARG A 760 18.64 22.08 12.32
N VAL A 761 18.84 21.93 11.02
CA VAL A 761 19.61 20.83 10.45
C VAL A 761 21.04 20.82 11.02
N GLU A 762 21.70 21.97 11.12
CA GLU A 762 23.05 22.06 11.71
C GLU A 762 23.09 21.65 13.17
N GLN A 763 22.07 22.02 13.96
CA GLN A 763 21.96 21.63 15.39
C GLN A 763 21.76 20.11 15.57
N GLU A 764 21.04 19.46 14.67
CA GLU A 764 20.71 18.04 14.78
C GLU A 764 21.69 17.14 14.00
N THR A 765 22.66 17.73 13.28
CA THR A 765 23.63 16.99 12.44
C THR A 765 24.58 16.16 13.30
N GLU A 766 24.67 14.86 13.05
CA GLU A 766 25.68 13.95 13.63
C GLU A 766 26.82 13.60 12.66
N GLN A 767 26.55 13.69 11.33
CA GLN A 767 27.55 13.40 10.31
C GLN A 767 27.47 14.39 9.16
N VAL A 768 28.64 14.82 8.65
CA VAL A 768 28.77 15.57 7.41
C VAL A 768 29.54 14.73 6.40
N LEU A 769 28.94 14.48 5.25
CA LEU A 769 29.57 13.81 4.12
C LEU A 769 29.75 14.82 2.96
N TRP A 770 30.98 15.03 2.56
CA TRP A 770 31.31 15.80 1.37
C TRP A 770 31.45 14.88 0.16
N LEU A 771 30.66 15.10 -0.86
CA LEU A 771 30.83 14.48 -2.17
C LEU A 771 31.55 15.50 -3.08
N ARG A 772 32.74 15.17 -3.55
CA ARG A 772 33.57 16.07 -4.37
C ARG A 772 33.78 15.54 -5.77
N PRO A 773 33.79 16.36 -6.80
CA PRO A 773 34.18 15.95 -8.14
C PRO A 773 35.60 15.35 -8.14
N ARG A 774 35.80 14.36 -9.02
CA ARG A 774 37.12 13.77 -9.25
C ARG A 774 37.98 14.69 -10.08
#